data_f72a8aa1144f73d0596f33baebf75831
#
_entry.id   f72a8aa1144f73d0596f33baebf75831
#
_cell.length_a   1.000
_cell.length_b   1.000
_cell.length_c   1.000
_cell.angle_alpha   90.00
_cell.angle_beta   90.00
_cell.angle_gamma   90.00
#
_symmetry.space_group_name_H-M   'P 1'
#
loop_
_entity.id
_entity.type
_entity.pdbx_description
1 polymer ?
#
loop_
_entity_poly.entity_id
_entity_poly.type
_entity_poly.pdbx_seq_one_letter_code
_entity_poly.pdbx_strand_id
1 'polypeptide(L)'
;MATATAPADPCPTVEERPLRACPELVEGAAYSARNHSGSSPCGLLHFQAVLPSEEYVGRRNARQSRVAGYEKIHIRLGYVRLLLFVLAVILAWASFRAHSLSAWWLIAPVAAFAGIAVYHSRILRDRELAERAVTFYERALARVEDRWSGSGETGERFDDAHHVYAADLDLFGTGSLFQLLSTARTRMGEDTLAAWLLSPASVENVRERHAAVAELRGQIDLREDLAVLGEDVGVGVHPDALAKWVESPNRMRPLWISWLAPVLAVLAVAAAVVWAVWGFATPLVVVVVIEAILTYRLKQPLEEVLHGTEHAFRDLDLLSGVLARVEAHAFQTASLQALQRELLSNGVRSSLAIARLRTLVDRINSRHNIFVRIIDAPLMYSVQVAFAAERWRRAHGGALRSWANAVGQMEALLSLATYSYEHPPDPFPEFVEGAASFAAEDLGHPLVAAEACVRNDVSICGETRVLLVSGSNMSGKSTLLRAVGMNVVLAMAGAPVRARRLRLTPLRVGASIRVNDSLREGSSRFYAEITRLRQIFDLAGGDPALLFLLDELLQGTNSKDRRIGAEGIERALVTRGAIGLVSTHDLALTDIGGAVEGHLRNVHFQDELANGRMTFDYRLRDGVVTKSNGLELMRSVGLDV
;
A
#
# COMPACT_ATOMS: atom_id res chain seq x y z
N MET A 1 -9.83 -16.17 -54.81
CA MET A 1 -8.52 -15.81 -54.21
C MET A 1 -8.64 -16.24 -52.74
N ALA A 2 -8.06 -17.36 -52.42
CA ALA A 2 -8.14 -17.97 -51.08
C ALA A 2 -6.95 -17.41 -50.30
N THR A 3 -7.23 -16.69 -49.23
CA THR A 3 -6.21 -16.30 -48.22
C THR A 3 -6.03 -17.48 -47.28
N ALA A 4 -4.85 -18.10 -47.33
CA ALA A 4 -4.47 -19.16 -46.45
C ALA A 4 -4.26 -18.58 -45.03
N THR A 5 -5.07 -19.03 -44.08
CA THR A 5 -4.84 -18.86 -42.65
C THR A 5 -3.65 -19.71 -42.24
N ALA A 6 -2.63 -19.07 -41.67
CA ALA A 6 -1.51 -19.77 -41.06
C ALA A 6 -2.00 -20.62 -39.87
N PRO A 7 -1.46 -21.83 -39.64
CA PRO A 7 -1.84 -22.66 -38.52
C PRO A 7 -1.43 -21.98 -37.20
N ALA A 8 -2.34 -22.00 -36.22
CA ALA A 8 -2.07 -21.55 -34.86
C ALA A 8 -0.94 -22.38 -34.24
N ASP A 9 0.06 -21.71 -33.69
CA ASP A 9 1.15 -22.40 -32.99
C ASP A 9 0.61 -23.23 -31.83
N PRO A 10 1.04 -24.49 -31.67
CA PRO A 10 0.61 -25.34 -30.58
C PRO A 10 1.08 -24.78 -29.24
N CYS A 11 0.27 -24.99 -28.22
CA CYS A 11 0.65 -24.73 -26.83
C CYS A 11 2.03 -25.33 -26.54
N PRO A 12 3.02 -24.55 -26.07
CA PRO A 12 4.37 -25.07 -25.96
C PRO A 12 4.42 -26.20 -24.93
N THR A 13 4.65 -27.42 -25.42
CA THR A 13 5.01 -28.57 -24.60
C THR A 13 6.36 -28.35 -23.95
N VAL A 14 6.46 -28.79 -22.70
CA VAL A 14 7.68 -28.69 -21.88
C VAL A 14 8.80 -29.48 -22.54
N GLU A 15 9.64 -28.84 -23.36
CA GLU A 15 10.96 -29.36 -23.69
C GLU A 15 11.94 -28.89 -22.63
N GLU A 16 12.52 -29.85 -21.92
CA GLU A 16 13.63 -29.62 -21.00
C GLU A 16 14.85 -29.09 -21.78
N ARG A 17 15.02 -27.76 -21.79
CA ARG A 17 16.30 -27.15 -22.14
C ARG A 17 17.08 -26.88 -20.86
N PRO A 18 18.34 -27.30 -20.76
CA PRO A 18 19.17 -27.05 -19.60
C PRO A 18 19.36 -25.53 -19.44
N LEU A 19 19.12 -25.04 -18.22
CA LEU A 19 19.37 -23.67 -17.77
C LEU A 19 20.81 -23.26 -18.10
N ARG A 20 21.00 -22.43 -19.12
CA ARG A 20 22.18 -21.57 -19.22
C ARG A 20 22.00 -20.45 -18.22
N ALA A 21 22.72 -20.51 -17.13
CA ALA A 21 22.84 -19.44 -16.15
C ALA A 21 23.29 -18.15 -16.86
N CYS A 22 22.52 -17.10 -16.71
CA CYS A 22 22.88 -15.75 -17.09
C CYS A 22 23.92 -15.25 -16.07
N PRO A 23 25.14 -14.82 -16.49
CA PRO A 23 26.23 -14.50 -15.56
C PRO A 23 26.09 -13.15 -14.83
N GLU A 24 25.08 -12.35 -15.12
CA GLU A 24 25.07 -10.92 -14.72
C GLU A 24 24.26 -10.58 -13.45
N LEU A 25 23.75 -11.55 -12.69
CA LEU A 25 22.95 -11.30 -11.47
C LEU A 25 23.66 -11.64 -10.15
N VAL A 26 24.99 -11.84 -10.14
CA VAL A 26 25.72 -12.28 -8.93
C VAL A 26 26.57 -11.17 -8.27
N GLU A 27 26.65 -9.94 -8.79
CA GLU A 27 27.55 -8.92 -8.23
C GLU A 27 26.93 -7.96 -7.18
N GLY A 28 25.70 -8.17 -6.70
CA GLY A 28 25.04 -7.28 -5.73
C GLY A 28 25.22 -7.60 -4.24
N ALA A 29 25.92 -8.66 -3.85
CA ALA A 29 25.97 -9.14 -2.46
C ALA A 29 27.35 -9.12 -1.79
N ALA A 30 28.25 -8.26 -2.19
CA ALA A 30 29.59 -8.17 -1.62
C ALA A 30 29.87 -6.80 -0.99
N TYR A 31 29.29 -6.49 0.18
CA TYR A 31 29.84 -5.46 1.08
C TYR A 31 29.39 -5.69 2.53
N SER A 32 30.05 -6.57 3.23
CA SER A 32 30.35 -6.51 4.68
C SER A 32 31.07 -7.78 5.15
N ALA A 33 32.36 -7.86 4.89
CA ALA A 33 33.24 -8.74 5.69
C ALA A 33 34.61 -8.08 5.79
N ARG A 34 34.86 -7.43 6.92
CA ARG A 34 36.23 -7.08 7.33
C ARG A 34 36.71 -8.05 8.40
N ASN A 35 37.84 -8.68 8.06
CA ASN A 35 38.87 -9.23 8.91
C ASN A 35 38.55 -10.40 9.84
N HIS A 36 39.01 -11.60 9.37
CA HIS A 36 39.95 -12.41 10.16
C HIS A 36 40.74 -13.30 9.21
N SER A 37 42.06 -13.14 9.25
CA SER A 37 43.06 -13.96 8.57
C SER A 37 43.12 -15.34 9.17
N GLY A 38 42.97 -16.38 8.33
CA GLY A 38 43.19 -17.77 8.73
C GLY A 38 43.04 -18.69 7.52
N SER A 39 44.15 -19.14 7.01
CA SER A 39 44.31 -20.07 5.89
C SER A 39 43.66 -21.45 6.13
N SER A 40 42.78 -21.89 5.25
CA SER A 40 42.54 -23.31 4.93
C SER A 40 41.56 -23.53 3.77
N PRO A 41 41.50 -24.68 3.10
CA PRO A 41 41.36 -24.79 1.66
C PRO A 41 39.90 -24.87 1.20
N CYS A 42 39.72 -24.50 -0.05
CA CYS A 42 38.61 -24.72 -0.99
C CYS A 42 37.41 -25.52 -0.44
N GLY A 43 36.49 -24.86 0.25
CA GLY A 43 35.18 -25.36 0.56
C GLY A 43 34.17 -24.57 -0.25
N LEU A 44 33.39 -25.22 -1.09
CA LEU A 44 32.18 -24.69 -1.72
C LEU A 44 31.30 -24.09 -0.63
N LEU A 45 31.38 -22.78 -0.45
CA LEU A 45 30.42 -22.03 0.36
C LEU A 45 29.04 -22.15 -0.31
N HIS A 46 28.26 -23.14 0.14
CA HIS A 46 26.81 -23.08 -0.02
C HIS A 46 26.35 -21.83 0.72
N PHE A 47 26.08 -20.75 0.00
CA PHE A 47 25.22 -19.65 0.51
C PHE A 47 23.85 -20.28 0.75
N GLN A 48 23.60 -20.77 1.95
CA GLN A 48 22.23 -21.02 2.41
C GLN A 48 21.54 -19.66 2.40
N ALA A 49 20.59 -19.46 1.48
CA ALA A 49 19.73 -18.31 1.52
C ALA A 49 19.00 -18.33 2.87
N VAL A 50 19.25 -17.34 3.71
CA VAL A 50 18.59 -17.20 5.01
C VAL A 50 17.10 -17.12 4.77
N LEU A 51 16.32 -17.95 5.44
CA LEU A 51 14.86 -17.94 5.33
C LEU A 51 14.33 -16.57 5.82
N PRO A 52 13.30 -16.01 5.16
CA PRO A 52 12.70 -14.74 5.60
C PRO A 52 12.30 -14.71 7.07
N SER A 53 11.81 -15.84 7.61
CA SER A 53 11.46 -16.00 9.02
C SER A 53 12.66 -15.84 9.95
N GLU A 54 13.80 -16.44 9.62
CA GLU A 54 15.02 -16.37 10.42
C GLU A 54 15.60 -14.95 10.44
N GLU A 55 15.63 -14.28 9.28
CA GLU A 55 16.08 -12.89 9.17
C GLU A 55 15.18 -11.96 10.00
N TYR A 56 13.84 -12.11 9.89
CA TYR A 56 12.90 -11.31 10.65
C TYR A 56 13.00 -11.55 12.17
N VAL A 57 13.17 -12.79 12.62
CA VAL A 57 13.41 -13.11 14.04
C VAL A 57 14.70 -12.48 14.54
N GLY A 58 15.78 -12.59 13.79
CA GLY A 58 17.06 -11.97 14.14
C GLY A 58 16.97 -10.46 14.30
N ARG A 59 16.34 -9.78 13.33
CA ARG A 59 16.14 -8.33 13.35
C ARG A 59 15.20 -7.88 14.48
N ARG A 60 14.08 -8.57 14.68
CA ARG A 60 13.15 -8.30 15.80
C ARG A 60 13.89 -8.36 17.14
N ASN A 61 14.65 -9.43 17.39
CA ASN A 61 15.38 -9.62 18.64
C ASN A 61 16.43 -8.49 18.86
N ALA A 62 17.09 -8.05 17.79
CA ALA A 62 18.02 -6.92 17.83
C ALA A 62 17.30 -5.61 18.21
N ARG A 63 16.09 -5.35 17.64
CA ARG A 63 15.28 -4.17 17.98
C ARG A 63 14.74 -4.24 19.40
N GLN A 64 14.26 -5.38 19.86
CA GLN A 64 13.82 -5.61 21.26
C GLN A 64 14.95 -5.34 22.26
N SER A 65 16.18 -5.75 21.93
CA SER A 65 17.35 -5.45 22.77
C SER A 65 17.64 -3.95 22.85
N ARG A 66 17.40 -3.19 21.77
CA ARG A 66 17.52 -1.71 21.77
C ARG A 66 16.43 -1.08 22.65
N VAL A 67 15.18 -1.54 22.53
CA VAL A 67 14.06 -1.06 23.39
C VAL A 67 14.41 -1.25 24.86
N ALA A 68 14.86 -2.46 25.26
CA ALA A 68 15.30 -2.73 26.63
C ALA A 68 16.49 -1.85 27.09
N GLY A 69 17.38 -1.51 26.16
CA GLY A 69 18.47 -0.55 26.40
C GLY A 69 17.96 0.86 26.72
N TYR A 70 17.07 1.39 25.88
CA TYR A 70 16.46 2.71 26.06
C TYR A 70 15.63 2.78 27.34
N GLU A 71 14.89 1.71 27.70
CA GLU A 71 14.14 1.63 28.96
C GLU A 71 15.03 1.80 30.18
N LYS A 72 16.18 1.13 30.22
CA LYS A 72 17.18 1.30 31.30
C LYS A 72 17.69 2.73 31.40
N ILE A 73 17.92 3.37 30.25
CA ILE A 73 18.38 4.78 30.20
C ILE A 73 17.25 5.71 30.66
N HIS A 74 16.01 5.48 30.21
CA HIS A 74 14.82 6.23 30.62
C HIS A 74 14.66 6.25 32.15
N ILE A 75 14.71 5.08 32.80
CA ILE A 75 14.59 4.95 34.25
C ILE A 75 15.73 5.70 34.96
N ARG A 76 16.98 5.55 34.50
CA ARG A 76 18.13 6.26 35.08
C ARG A 76 18.00 7.79 34.99
N LEU A 77 17.57 8.29 33.81
CA LEU A 77 17.33 9.72 33.59
C LEU A 77 16.21 10.24 34.48
N GLY A 78 15.17 9.43 34.73
CA GLY A 78 14.11 9.75 35.67
C GLY A 78 14.63 10.02 37.09
N TYR A 79 15.49 9.14 37.59
CA TYR A 79 16.13 9.33 38.92
C TYR A 79 17.04 10.56 38.95
N VAL A 80 17.85 10.80 37.90
CA VAL A 80 18.73 11.99 37.83
C VAL A 80 17.91 13.29 37.83
N ARG A 81 16.79 13.33 37.07
CA ARG A 81 15.89 14.50 37.07
C ARG A 81 15.25 14.73 38.44
N LEU A 82 14.83 13.67 39.14
CA LEU A 82 14.29 13.77 40.50
C LEU A 82 15.34 14.33 41.45
N LEU A 83 16.58 13.83 41.39
CA LEU A 83 17.69 14.32 42.22
C LEU A 83 17.99 15.79 41.94
N LEU A 84 18.06 16.22 40.69
CA LEU A 84 18.25 17.61 40.33
C LEU A 84 17.10 18.51 40.79
N PHE A 85 15.87 18.03 40.73
CA PHE A 85 14.73 18.76 41.25
C PHE A 85 14.80 18.94 42.77
N VAL A 86 15.11 17.88 43.53
CA VAL A 86 15.32 17.98 44.99
C VAL A 86 16.45 18.92 45.32
N LEU A 87 17.58 18.85 44.60
CA LEU A 87 18.72 19.77 44.79
C LEU A 87 18.30 21.23 44.52
N ALA A 88 17.55 21.49 43.45
CA ALA A 88 17.05 22.82 43.13
C ALA A 88 16.12 23.36 44.24
N VAL A 89 15.26 22.52 44.81
CA VAL A 89 14.38 22.88 45.92
C VAL A 89 15.21 23.25 47.19
N ILE A 90 16.22 22.44 47.52
CA ILE A 90 17.12 22.70 48.66
C ILE A 90 17.86 24.02 48.47
N LEU A 91 18.43 24.28 47.29
CA LEU A 91 19.12 25.53 46.95
C LEU A 91 18.18 26.73 46.98
N ALA A 92 16.96 26.58 46.49
CA ALA A 92 15.93 27.62 46.57
C ALA A 92 15.58 27.96 48.03
N TRP A 93 15.37 26.94 48.86
CA TRP A 93 15.11 27.13 50.28
C TRP A 93 16.28 27.84 50.97
N ALA A 94 17.55 27.42 50.74
CA ALA A 94 18.76 28.02 51.27
C ALA A 94 18.93 29.47 50.80
N SER A 95 18.58 29.78 49.55
CA SER A 95 18.71 31.13 48.98
C SER A 95 17.59 32.07 49.48
N PHE A 96 16.33 31.67 49.39
CA PHE A 96 15.20 32.59 49.65
C PHE A 96 14.74 32.60 51.11
N ARG A 97 14.87 31.48 51.84
CA ARG A 97 14.40 31.40 53.22
C ARG A 97 15.50 31.51 54.27
N ALA A 98 16.63 30.88 54.02
CA ALA A 98 17.79 30.90 54.94
C ALA A 98 18.78 32.06 54.63
N HIS A 99 18.66 32.73 53.49
CA HIS A 99 19.54 33.82 53.02
C HIS A 99 21.05 33.45 53.04
N SER A 100 21.40 32.15 53.01
CA SER A 100 22.77 31.66 53.13
C SER A 100 23.51 31.56 51.80
N LEU A 101 22.78 31.53 50.67
CA LEU A 101 23.34 31.39 49.32
C LEU A 101 22.74 32.43 48.35
N SER A 102 23.53 32.82 47.35
CA SER A 102 23.04 33.68 46.25
C SER A 102 22.08 32.91 45.33
N ALA A 103 21.01 33.56 44.85
CA ALA A 103 20.04 33.01 43.89
C ALA A 103 20.66 32.53 42.58
N TRP A 104 21.85 33.03 42.23
CA TRP A 104 22.59 32.58 41.02
C TRP A 104 22.93 31.09 41.02
N TRP A 105 23.07 30.47 42.22
CA TRP A 105 23.31 29.01 42.33
C TRP A 105 22.16 28.15 41.80
N LEU A 106 20.96 28.69 41.62
CA LEU A 106 19.81 27.99 41.02
C LEU A 106 19.95 27.80 39.52
N ILE A 107 20.74 28.60 38.84
CA ILE A 107 20.91 28.52 37.36
C ILE A 107 21.50 27.17 36.96
N ALA A 108 22.50 26.66 37.70
CA ALA A 108 23.19 25.42 37.35
C ALA A 108 22.25 24.18 37.34
N PRO A 109 21.47 23.88 38.43
CA PRO A 109 20.55 22.74 38.42
C PRO A 109 19.37 22.92 37.45
N VAL A 110 18.88 24.15 37.23
CA VAL A 110 17.82 24.42 36.25
C VAL A 110 18.32 24.19 34.82
N ALA A 111 19.51 24.68 34.48
CA ALA A 111 20.12 24.46 33.17
C ALA A 111 20.42 22.96 32.93
N ALA A 112 20.96 22.27 33.96
CA ALA A 112 21.17 20.81 33.89
C ALA A 112 19.88 20.06 33.72
N PHE A 113 18.83 20.41 34.47
CA PHE A 113 17.49 19.80 34.32
C PHE A 113 16.92 20.00 32.91
N ALA A 114 17.01 21.21 32.36
CA ALA A 114 16.58 21.53 31.01
C ALA A 114 17.36 20.71 29.96
N GLY A 115 18.67 20.62 30.07
CA GLY A 115 19.53 19.82 29.19
C GLY A 115 19.16 18.32 29.23
N ILE A 116 18.99 17.78 30.45
CA ILE A 116 18.56 16.38 30.63
C ILE A 116 17.14 16.17 30.12
N ALA A 117 16.22 17.12 30.28
CA ALA A 117 14.88 17.01 29.74
C ALA A 117 14.87 16.90 28.19
N VAL A 118 15.71 17.72 27.53
CA VAL A 118 15.88 17.63 26.07
C VAL A 118 16.51 16.30 25.64
N TYR A 119 17.52 15.83 26.37
CA TYR A 119 18.14 14.53 26.09
C TYR A 119 17.16 13.38 26.32
N HIS A 120 16.39 13.45 27.40
CA HIS A 120 15.37 12.44 27.74
C HIS A 120 14.28 12.36 26.67
N SER A 121 13.82 13.49 26.13
CA SER A 121 12.83 13.49 25.04
C SER A 121 13.36 12.82 23.76
N ARG A 122 14.67 12.91 23.48
CA ARG A 122 15.30 12.17 22.37
C ARG A 122 15.30 10.65 22.63
N ILE A 123 15.68 10.23 23.84
CA ILE A 123 15.67 8.80 24.22
C ILE A 123 14.27 8.20 24.11
N LEU A 124 13.23 8.94 24.54
CA LEU A 124 11.83 8.49 24.39
C LEU A 124 11.43 8.32 22.93
N ARG A 125 11.84 9.25 22.07
CA ARG A 125 11.59 9.15 20.61
C ARG A 125 12.31 7.95 20.01
N ASP A 126 13.59 7.74 20.34
CA ASP A 126 14.38 6.63 19.81
C ASP A 126 13.82 5.28 20.29
N ARG A 127 13.31 5.22 21.53
CA ARG A 127 12.61 4.07 22.06
C ARG A 127 11.34 3.79 21.25
N GLU A 128 10.51 4.79 21.04
CA GLU A 128 9.27 4.68 20.27
C GLU A 128 9.53 4.17 18.85
N LEU A 129 10.52 4.72 18.14
CA LEU A 129 10.92 4.24 16.81
C LEU A 129 11.38 2.77 16.86
N ALA A 130 12.12 2.36 17.90
CA ALA A 130 12.52 0.97 18.07
C ALA A 130 11.34 0.03 18.37
N GLU A 131 10.33 0.46 19.14
CA GLU A 131 9.09 -0.28 19.41
C GLU A 131 8.27 -0.47 18.12
N ARG A 132 8.14 0.57 17.30
CA ARG A 132 7.50 0.48 15.97
C ARG A 132 8.22 -0.50 15.05
N ALA A 133 9.56 -0.52 15.07
CA ALA A 133 10.34 -1.49 14.31
C ALA A 133 10.11 -2.94 14.81
N VAL A 134 9.93 -3.16 16.11
CA VAL A 134 9.53 -4.48 16.65
C VAL A 134 8.17 -4.88 16.09
N THR A 135 7.17 -4.00 16.15
CA THR A 135 5.82 -4.24 15.62
C THR A 135 5.84 -4.55 14.10
N PHE A 136 6.71 -3.86 13.33
CA PHE A 136 6.91 -4.14 11.91
C PHE A 136 7.34 -5.60 11.69
N TYR A 137 8.34 -6.10 12.43
CA TYR A 137 8.80 -7.49 12.30
C TYR A 137 7.81 -8.51 12.85
N GLU A 138 7.03 -8.18 13.89
CA GLU A 138 5.97 -9.06 14.40
C GLU A 138 4.86 -9.27 13.36
N ARG A 139 4.44 -8.20 12.67
CA ARG A 139 3.48 -8.28 11.56
C ARG A 139 4.06 -9.06 10.38
N ALA A 140 5.34 -8.85 10.06
CA ALA A 140 6.03 -9.58 9.00
C ALA A 140 6.11 -11.09 9.31
N LEU A 141 6.44 -11.46 10.54
CA LEU A 141 6.44 -12.85 11.00
C LEU A 141 5.04 -13.46 10.95
N ALA A 142 4.01 -12.70 11.35
CA ALA A 142 2.62 -13.18 11.27
C ALA A 142 2.20 -13.51 9.83
N ARG A 143 2.70 -12.74 8.81
CA ARG A 143 2.45 -13.06 7.38
C ARG A 143 3.17 -14.33 6.94
N VAL A 144 4.45 -14.46 7.28
CA VAL A 144 5.24 -15.65 6.92
C VAL A 144 4.71 -16.93 7.58
N GLU A 145 4.09 -16.80 8.75
CA GLU A 145 3.50 -17.92 9.52
C GLU A 145 1.99 -18.09 9.27
N ASP A 146 1.45 -17.52 8.19
CA ASP A 146 0.04 -17.57 7.80
C ASP A 146 -0.96 -17.16 8.92
N ARG A 147 -0.52 -16.28 9.86
CA ARG A 147 -1.33 -15.76 10.97
C ARG A 147 -1.69 -14.27 10.79
N TRP A 148 -1.73 -13.81 9.56
CA TRP A 148 -1.92 -12.40 9.19
C TRP A 148 -3.38 -11.95 9.19
N SER A 149 -4.32 -12.85 8.95
CA SER A 149 -5.75 -12.55 8.86
C SER A 149 -6.25 -11.84 10.13
N GLY A 150 -7.00 -10.76 9.96
CA GLY A 150 -7.48 -9.92 11.06
C GLY A 150 -6.46 -8.90 11.59
N SER A 151 -5.26 -8.81 10.99
CA SER A 151 -4.25 -7.80 11.33
C SER A 151 -3.96 -6.88 10.15
N GLY A 152 -3.76 -5.59 10.41
CA GLY A 152 -3.50 -4.58 9.36
C GLY A 152 -4.78 -4.05 8.70
N GLU A 153 -4.59 -3.30 7.62
CA GLU A 153 -5.68 -2.64 6.90
C GLU A 153 -6.44 -3.64 6.01
N THR A 154 -7.75 -3.72 6.18
CA THR A 154 -8.61 -4.66 5.45
C THR A 154 -9.00 -4.17 4.06
N GLY A 155 -8.92 -2.87 3.82
CA GLY A 155 -9.35 -2.27 2.56
C GLY A 155 -10.86 -2.24 2.35
N GLU A 156 -11.70 -2.44 3.39
CA GLU A 156 -13.18 -2.45 3.29
C GLU A 156 -13.73 -1.21 2.59
N ARG A 157 -13.06 -0.06 2.68
CA ARG A 157 -13.47 1.17 2.00
C ARG A 157 -13.42 1.08 0.47
N PHE A 158 -12.76 0.09 -0.08
CA PHE A 158 -12.66 -0.18 -1.52
C PHE A 158 -13.62 -1.29 -1.98
N ASP A 159 -14.33 -1.91 -1.04
CA ASP A 159 -15.28 -2.96 -1.37
C ASP A 159 -16.50 -2.37 -2.07
N ASP A 160 -16.57 -2.61 -3.38
CA ASP A 160 -17.70 -2.23 -4.23
C ASP A 160 -18.40 -3.50 -4.72
N ALA A 161 -19.61 -3.73 -4.22
CA ALA A 161 -20.44 -4.87 -4.61
C ALA A 161 -20.77 -4.89 -6.12
N HIS A 162 -20.68 -3.75 -6.82
CA HIS A 162 -20.92 -3.66 -8.26
C HIS A 162 -19.67 -3.92 -9.10
N HIS A 163 -18.47 -3.96 -8.49
CA HIS A 163 -17.24 -4.26 -9.21
C HIS A 163 -17.26 -5.71 -9.75
N VAL A 164 -16.84 -5.88 -10.99
CA VAL A 164 -17.05 -7.12 -11.78
C VAL A 164 -16.30 -8.35 -11.26
N TYR A 165 -15.44 -8.25 -10.25
CA TYR A 165 -14.74 -9.39 -9.63
C TYR A 165 -14.27 -9.17 -8.18
N ALA A 166 -14.31 -7.95 -7.65
CA ALA A 166 -13.64 -7.64 -6.37
C ALA A 166 -14.20 -8.48 -5.20
N ALA A 167 -15.52 -8.53 -5.05
CA ALA A 167 -16.19 -9.30 -4.01
C ALA A 167 -16.11 -10.82 -4.27
N ASP A 168 -16.15 -11.24 -5.53
CA ASP A 168 -16.07 -12.65 -5.92
C ASP A 168 -14.70 -13.28 -5.63
N LEU A 169 -13.63 -12.47 -5.74
CA LEU A 169 -12.24 -12.87 -5.52
C LEU A 169 -11.71 -12.50 -4.13
N ASP A 170 -12.55 -12.11 -3.18
CA ASP A 170 -12.11 -11.73 -1.83
C ASP A 170 -10.95 -10.72 -1.85
N LEU A 171 -11.05 -9.66 -2.69
CA LEU A 171 -9.98 -8.68 -2.80
C LEU A 171 -9.88 -7.77 -1.59
N PHE A 172 -11.02 -7.43 -0.95
CA PHE A 172 -11.10 -6.50 0.19
C PHE A 172 -11.87 -7.13 1.36
N GLY A 173 -11.66 -6.61 2.54
CA GLY A 173 -12.24 -7.12 3.77
C GLY A 173 -11.26 -7.97 4.60
N THR A 174 -11.75 -8.55 5.68
CA THR A 174 -10.93 -9.39 6.56
C THR A 174 -10.57 -10.71 5.87
N GLY A 175 -9.30 -11.09 5.88
CA GLY A 175 -8.79 -12.30 5.22
C GLY A 175 -8.65 -12.16 3.70
N SER A 176 -8.64 -10.93 3.17
CA SER A 176 -8.61 -10.60 1.74
C SER A 176 -7.19 -10.54 1.16
N LEU A 177 -7.13 -10.47 -0.18
CA LEU A 177 -5.87 -10.29 -0.90
C LEU A 177 -5.21 -8.94 -0.55
N PHE A 178 -6.00 -7.87 -0.45
CA PHE A 178 -5.49 -6.56 -0.04
C PHE A 178 -4.85 -6.62 1.35
N GLN A 179 -5.51 -7.25 2.34
CA GLN A 179 -4.99 -7.38 3.69
C GLN A 179 -3.67 -8.17 3.74
N LEU A 180 -3.54 -9.22 2.92
CA LEU A 180 -2.29 -9.99 2.79
C LEU A 180 -1.15 -9.14 2.22
N LEU A 181 -1.43 -8.35 1.18
CA LEU A 181 -0.41 -7.60 0.44
C LEU A 181 -0.04 -6.28 1.11
N SER A 182 -1.02 -5.56 1.70
CA SER A 182 -0.84 -4.18 2.11
C SER A 182 0.12 -4.03 3.29
N THR A 183 1.23 -3.36 3.04
CA THR A 183 2.13 -2.82 4.07
C THR A 183 2.13 -1.29 4.06
N ALA A 184 1.26 -0.67 3.26
CA ALA A 184 1.10 0.77 3.18
C ALA A 184 0.74 1.37 4.54
N ARG A 185 1.25 2.56 4.80
CA ARG A 185 1.00 3.34 6.02
C ARG A 185 0.23 4.61 5.73
N THR A 186 0.15 5.01 4.46
CA THR A 186 -0.61 6.18 4.05
C THR A 186 -1.85 5.77 3.25
N ARG A 187 -2.90 6.61 3.33
CA ARG A 187 -4.08 6.42 2.48
C ARG A 187 -3.73 6.39 0.99
N MET A 188 -2.72 7.17 0.58
CA MET A 188 -2.26 7.22 -0.82
C MET A 188 -1.66 5.89 -1.27
N GLY A 189 -0.90 5.21 -0.40
CA GLY A 189 -0.38 3.87 -0.67
C GLY A 189 -1.46 2.82 -0.78
N GLU A 190 -2.43 2.86 0.14
CA GLU A 190 -3.61 1.98 0.10
C GLU A 190 -4.45 2.22 -1.17
N ASP A 191 -4.76 3.49 -1.50
CA ASP A 191 -5.51 3.86 -2.70
C ASP A 191 -4.81 3.37 -3.98
N THR A 192 -3.48 3.50 -4.03
CA THR A 192 -2.67 3.06 -5.18
C THR A 192 -2.67 1.54 -5.31
N LEU A 193 -2.45 0.82 -4.21
CA LEU A 193 -2.46 -0.65 -4.21
C LEU A 193 -3.84 -1.18 -4.59
N ALA A 194 -4.91 -0.62 -4.02
CA ALA A 194 -6.29 -0.98 -4.36
C ALA A 194 -6.59 -0.73 -5.84
N ALA A 195 -6.20 0.41 -6.39
CA ALA A 195 -6.37 0.72 -7.80
C ALA A 195 -5.64 -0.29 -8.71
N TRP A 196 -4.45 -0.77 -8.30
CA TRP A 196 -3.72 -1.79 -9.06
C TRP A 196 -4.38 -3.17 -9.01
N LEU A 197 -5.08 -3.50 -7.92
CA LEU A 197 -5.85 -4.74 -7.80
C LEU A 197 -7.21 -4.68 -8.54
N LEU A 198 -7.79 -3.48 -8.68
CA LEU A 198 -9.09 -3.26 -9.33
C LEU A 198 -9.01 -3.08 -10.86
N SER A 199 -7.83 -2.81 -11.40
CA SER A 199 -7.66 -2.54 -12.83
C SER A 199 -6.39 -3.17 -13.38
N PRO A 200 -6.46 -3.90 -14.52
CA PRO A 200 -5.28 -4.45 -15.16
C PRO A 200 -4.39 -3.31 -15.69
N ALA A 201 -3.08 -3.40 -15.44
CA ALA A 201 -2.11 -2.49 -16.01
C ALA A 201 -1.67 -2.95 -17.41
N SER A 202 -1.05 -2.06 -18.20
CA SER A 202 -0.35 -2.47 -19.42
C SER A 202 0.85 -3.36 -19.11
N VAL A 203 1.23 -4.24 -20.03
CA VAL A 203 2.39 -5.15 -19.86
C VAL A 203 3.68 -4.36 -19.59
N GLU A 204 3.82 -3.20 -20.20
CA GLU A 204 4.96 -2.32 -19.99
C GLU A 204 5.04 -1.84 -18.54
N ASN A 205 3.93 -1.31 -18.00
CA ASN A 205 3.84 -0.89 -16.60
C ASN A 205 4.06 -2.07 -15.64
N VAL A 206 3.56 -3.26 -15.98
CA VAL A 206 3.78 -4.47 -15.17
C VAL A 206 5.27 -4.83 -15.15
N ARG A 207 5.97 -4.80 -16.29
CA ARG A 207 7.41 -5.06 -16.37
C ARG A 207 8.23 -4.04 -15.58
N GLU A 208 7.85 -2.76 -15.63
CA GLU A 208 8.46 -1.72 -14.80
C GLU A 208 8.27 -1.99 -13.31
N ARG A 209 7.06 -2.41 -12.90
CA ARG A 209 6.78 -2.81 -11.52
C ARG A 209 7.60 -4.03 -11.12
N HIS A 210 7.71 -5.06 -11.97
CA HIS A 210 8.56 -6.23 -11.71
C HIS A 210 10.01 -5.83 -11.44
N ALA A 211 10.59 -4.95 -12.24
CA ALA A 211 11.95 -4.46 -12.05
C ALA A 211 12.10 -3.70 -10.73
N ALA A 212 11.15 -2.82 -10.41
CA ALA A 212 11.13 -2.07 -9.16
C ALA A 212 10.96 -2.98 -7.93
N VAL A 213 10.03 -3.95 -7.99
CA VAL A 213 9.80 -4.93 -6.92
C VAL A 213 11.03 -5.80 -6.71
N ALA A 214 11.70 -6.24 -7.78
CA ALA A 214 12.92 -7.03 -7.70
C ALA A 214 14.07 -6.27 -7.00
N GLU A 215 14.23 -4.96 -7.26
CA GLU A 215 15.20 -4.10 -6.57
C GLU A 215 14.83 -3.91 -5.10
N LEU A 216 13.55 -3.59 -4.81
CA LEU A 216 13.08 -3.30 -3.46
C LEU A 216 12.98 -4.54 -2.57
N ARG A 217 12.84 -5.73 -3.15
CA ARG A 217 12.68 -7.01 -2.44
C ARG A 217 13.76 -7.23 -1.38
N GLY A 218 15.03 -6.98 -1.72
CA GLY A 218 16.17 -7.15 -0.82
C GLY A 218 16.40 -5.98 0.15
N GLN A 219 15.68 -4.85 -0.01
CA GLN A 219 15.91 -3.61 0.73
C GLN A 219 15.13 -3.57 2.06
N ILE A 220 15.41 -4.54 2.96
CA ILE A 220 14.68 -4.69 4.24
C ILE A 220 14.82 -3.44 5.11
N ASP A 221 16.03 -2.83 5.15
CA ASP A 221 16.27 -1.62 5.95
C ASP A 221 15.42 -0.43 5.45
N LEU A 222 15.29 -0.27 4.12
CA LEU A 222 14.43 0.75 3.54
C LEU A 222 12.95 0.50 3.89
N ARG A 223 12.49 -0.76 3.82
CA ARG A 223 11.12 -1.13 4.19
C ARG A 223 10.83 -0.88 5.66
N GLU A 224 11.76 -1.23 6.56
CA GLU A 224 11.67 -0.94 7.99
C GLU A 224 11.59 0.58 8.23
N ASP A 225 12.55 1.34 7.69
CA ASP A 225 12.61 2.79 7.88
C ASP A 225 11.32 3.49 7.44
N LEU A 226 10.82 3.15 6.25
CA LEU A 226 9.59 3.76 5.71
C LEU A 226 8.34 3.33 6.50
N ALA A 227 8.26 2.08 6.95
CA ALA A 227 7.15 1.60 7.78
C ALA A 227 7.13 2.30 9.15
N VAL A 228 8.30 2.48 9.78
CA VAL A 228 8.44 3.16 11.08
C VAL A 228 8.12 4.65 10.98
N LEU A 229 8.60 5.33 9.93
CA LEU A 229 8.33 6.74 9.68
C LEU A 229 6.88 7.00 9.24
N GLY A 230 6.27 6.04 8.54
CA GLY A 230 4.91 6.15 8.01
C GLY A 230 3.81 5.89 9.04
N GLU A 231 4.11 5.34 10.23
CA GLU A 231 3.08 4.98 11.21
C GLU A 231 2.29 6.20 11.74
N ASP A 232 2.95 7.35 11.88
CA ASP A 232 2.28 8.61 12.24
C ASP A 232 1.43 9.18 11.09
N VAL A 233 1.73 8.80 9.85
CA VAL A 233 1.08 9.33 8.64
C VAL A 233 -0.30 8.70 8.43
N GLY A 234 -0.46 7.41 8.75
CA GLY A 234 -1.68 6.64 8.48
C GLY A 234 -2.95 7.21 9.11
N VAL A 235 -2.80 7.86 10.27
CA VAL A 235 -3.94 8.40 11.04
C VAL A 235 -4.25 9.86 10.69
N GLY A 236 -3.33 10.60 10.09
CA GLY A 236 -3.37 12.06 10.06
C GLY A 236 -3.43 12.74 8.69
N VAL A 237 -3.06 12.09 7.59
CA VAL A 237 -2.97 12.76 6.29
C VAL A 237 -4.25 12.64 5.47
N HIS A 238 -4.83 13.79 5.12
CA HIS A 238 -6.05 13.88 4.32
C HIS A 238 -5.72 14.48 2.94
N PRO A 239 -5.49 13.65 1.89
CA PRO A 239 -5.11 14.12 0.55
C PRO A 239 -6.08 15.15 -0.03
N ASP A 240 -7.38 14.95 0.20
CA ASP A 240 -8.44 15.84 -0.27
C ASP A 240 -8.39 17.23 0.41
N ALA A 241 -8.03 17.27 1.69
CA ALA A 241 -7.89 18.53 2.42
C ALA A 241 -6.66 19.31 1.90
N LEU A 242 -5.55 18.62 1.63
CA LEU A 242 -4.37 19.20 1.00
C LEU A 242 -4.69 19.73 -0.41
N ALA A 243 -5.40 18.97 -1.23
CA ALA A 243 -5.81 19.39 -2.56
C ALA A 243 -6.69 20.64 -2.51
N LYS A 244 -7.71 20.66 -1.65
CA LYS A 244 -8.57 21.83 -1.44
C LYS A 244 -7.80 23.05 -0.95
N TRP A 245 -6.82 22.87 -0.07
CA TRP A 245 -5.98 23.97 0.38
C TRP A 245 -5.13 24.56 -0.75
N VAL A 246 -4.56 23.70 -1.61
CA VAL A 246 -3.79 24.14 -2.79
C VAL A 246 -4.66 24.90 -3.78
N GLU A 247 -5.85 24.39 -4.07
CA GLU A 247 -6.80 24.96 -5.05
C GLU A 247 -7.52 26.20 -4.52
N SER A 248 -7.43 26.49 -3.21
CA SER A 248 -8.08 27.66 -2.62
C SER A 248 -7.56 28.96 -3.26
N PRO A 249 -8.45 29.95 -3.53
CA PRO A 249 -8.06 31.19 -4.18
C PRO A 249 -7.06 31.98 -3.33
N ASN A 250 -6.16 32.72 -4.01
CA ASN A 250 -5.24 33.61 -3.32
C ASN A 250 -6.02 34.74 -2.63
N ARG A 251 -6.11 34.70 -1.31
CA ARG A 251 -6.87 35.67 -0.50
C ARG A 251 -6.02 36.85 -0.04
N MET A 252 -4.69 36.71 -0.06
CA MET A 252 -3.75 37.79 0.29
C MET A 252 -3.53 38.71 -0.92
N ARG A 253 -4.53 39.53 -1.23
CA ARG A 253 -4.43 40.57 -2.26
C ARG A 253 -4.72 41.93 -1.65
N PRO A 254 -4.10 43.01 -2.16
CA PRO A 254 -3.16 43.08 -3.27
C PRO A 254 -1.70 42.73 -2.88
N LEU A 255 -0.94 42.22 -3.86
CA LEU A 255 0.43 41.73 -3.64
C LEU A 255 1.46 42.81 -3.22
N TRP A 256 1.20 44.08 -3.51
CA TRP A 256 2.08 45.19 -3.11
C TRP A 256 2.22 45.30 -1.58
N ILE A 257 1.23 44.83 -0.82
CA ILE A 257 1.30 44.81 0.66
C ILE A 257 2.45 43.92 1.15
N SER A 258 2.84 42.89 0.41
CA SER A 258 3.97 42.01 0.75
C SER A 258 5.32 42.77 0.82
N TRP A 259 5.43 43.87 0.10
CA TRP A 259 6.58 44.79 0.14
C TRP A 259 6.38 45.93 1.12
N LEU A 260 5.14 46.40 1.27
CA LEU A 260 4.83 47.47 2.18
C LEU A 260 4.96 47.07 3.65
N ALA A 261 4.57 45.83 4.01
CA ALA A 261 4.61 45.36 5.40
C ALA A 261 6.04 45.40 6.00
N PRO A 262 7.09 44.88 5.36
CA PRO A 262 8.44 44.99 5.89
C PRO A 262 8.97 46.46 5.91
N VAL A 263 8.53 47.30 4.96
CA VAL A 263 8.91 48.73 4.97
C VAL A 263 8.29 49.44 6.16
N LEU A 264 7.00 49.20 6.43
CA LEU A 264 6.30 49.78 7.61
C LEU A 264 6.97 49.29 8.90
N ALA A 265 7.32 47.99 9.00
CA ALA A 265 8.03 47.47 10.18
C ALA A 265 9.37 48.19 10.42
N VAL A 266 10.16 48.45 9.36
CA VAL A 266 11.42 49.21 9.48
C VAL A 266 11.13 50.65 9.91
N LEU A 267 10.11 51.28 9.34
CA LEU A 267 9.71 52.62 9.72
C LEU A 267 9.23 52.69 11.18
N ALA A 268 8.48 51.69 11.66
CA ALA A 268 8.07 51.58 13.05
C ALA A 268 9.25 51.51 14.02
N VAL A 269 10.22 50.68 13.70
CA VAL A 269 11.48 50.59 14.49
C VAL A 269 12.24 51.91 14.48
N ALA A 270 12.43 52.52 13.31
CA ALA A 270 13.11 53.82 13.19
C ALA A 270 12.34 54.92 13.98
N ALA A 271 11.01 54.96 13.90
CA ALA A 271 10.18 55.90 14.65
C ALA A 271 10.27 55.64 16.17
N ALA A 272 10.36 54.38 16.62
CA ALA A 272 10.57 54.03 18.02
C ALA A 272 11.95 54.52 18.54
N VAL A 273 12.99 54.41 17.72
CA VAL A 273 14.32 54.96 18.04
C VAL A 273 14.27 56.50 18.15
N VAL A 274 13.58 57.16 17.20
CA VAL A 274 13.37 58.62 17.24
C VAL A 274 12.64 59.05 18.52
N TRP A 275 11.60 58.30 18.90
CA TRP A 275 10.92 58.56 20.16
C TRP A 275 11.79 58.37 21.40
N ALA A 276 12.59 57.27 21.42
CA ALA A 276 13.47 56.97 22.56
C ALA A 276 14.60 57.99 22.72
N VAL A 277 15.15 58.52 21.60
CA VAL A 277 16.31 59.42 21.62
C VAL A 277 15.92 60.89 21.74
N TRP A 278 14.87 61.30 21.02
CA TRP A 278 14.47 62.71 20.92
C TRP A 278 13.12 63.05 21.56
N GLY A 279 12.40 62.05 22.08
CA GLY A 279 11.05 62.24 22.71
C GLY A 279 9.90 62.51 21.75
N PHE A 280 10.11 62.49 20.42
CA PHE A 280 9.10 62.74 19.44
C PHE A 280 8.26 61.49 19.13
N ALA A 281 7.09 61.37 19.74
CA ALA A 281 6.18 60.21 19.56
C ALA A 281 5.36 60.26 18.28
N THR A 282 5.15 61.41 17.65
CA THR A 282 4.25 61.59 16.49
C THR A 282 4.55 60.65 15.33
N PRO A 283 5.82 60.43 14.86
CA PRO A 283 6.13 59.49 13.77
C PRO A 283 5.70 58.05 14.09
N LEU A 284 5.92 57.62 15.35
CA LEU A 284 5.56 56.28 15.80
C LEU A 284 4.04 56.10 15.80
N VAL A 285 3.30 57.05 16.31
CA VAL A 285 1.83 57.01 16.34
C VAL A 285 1.27 56.93 14.91
N VAL A 286 1.81 57.70 13.98
CA VAL A 286 1.34 57.69 12.57
C VAL A 286 1.59 56.29 11.93
N VAL A 287 2.78 55.72 12.09
CA VAL A 287 3.10 54.42 11.52
C VAL A 287 2.26 53.32 12.15
N VAL A 288 2.08 53.29 13.46
CA VAL A 288 1.26 52.31 14.19
C VAL A 288 -0.22 52.41 13.77
N VAL A 289 -0.74 53.58 13.56
CA VAL A 289 -2.12 53.77 13.06
C VAL A 289 -2.28 53.19 11.65
N ILE A 290 -1.30 53.43 10.76
CA ILE A 290 -1.33 52.88 9.39
C ILE A 290 -1.30 51.34 9.46
N GLU A 291 -0.39 50.74 10.27
CA GLU A 291 -0.26 49.31 10.48
C GLU A 291 -1.56 48.70 11.04
N ALA A 292 -2.18 49.36 12.04
CA ALA A 292 -3.42 48.91 12.64
C ALA A 292 -4.58 48.90 11.62
N ILE A 293 -4.71 49.95 10.80
CA ILE A 293 -5.72 50.02 9.73
C ILE A 293 -5.48 48.89 8.72
N LEU A 294 -4.26 48.67 8.30
CA LEU A 294 -3.90 47.65 7.32
C LEU A 294 -4.14 46.23 7.86
N THR A 295 -3.72 45.96 9.10
CA THR A 295 -3.95 44.69 9.78
C THR A 295 -5.44 44.42 9.98
N TYR A 296 -6.22 45.43 10.36
CA TYR A 296 -7.67 45.32 10.49
C TYR A 296 -8.35 44.97 9.15
N ARG A 297 -7.94 45.60 8.05
CA ARG A 297 -8.43 45.31 6.69
C ARG A 297 -8.08 43.90 6.24
N LEU A 298 -6.96 43.36 6.67
CA LEU A 298 -6.48 42.02 6.30
C LEU A 298 -6.89 40.90 7.28
N LYS A 299 -7.60 41.23 8.38
CA LYS A 299 -7.87 40.28 9.47
C LYS A 299 -8.50 38.99 9.00
N GLN A 300 -9.56 39.01 8.21
CA GLN A 300 -10.25 37.83 7.73
C GLN A 300 -9.36 36.98 6.79
N PRO A 301 -8.79 37.52 5.69
CA PRO A 301 -7.92 36.73 4.82
C PRO A 301 -6.67 36.23 5.54
N LEU A 302 -6.18 36.98 6.54
CA LEU A 302 -5.02 36.57 7.35
C LEU A 302 -5.34 35.32 8.19
N GLU A 303 -6.44 35.33 8.92
CA GLU A 303 -6.86 34.19 9.74
C GLU A 303 -7.10 32.94 8.88
N GLU A 304 -7.78 33.06 7.74
CA GLU A 304 -8.03 31.95 6.83
C GLU A 304 -6.75 31.33 6.26
N VAL A 305 -5.78 32.16 5.85
CA VAL A 305 -4.47 31.67 5.34
C VAL A 305 -3.67 30.99 6.43
N LEU A 306 -3.62 31.57 7.64
CA LEU A 306 -2.84 31.02 8.73
C LEU A 306 -3.43 29.67 9.20
N HIS A 307 -4.73 29.59 9.43
CA HIS A 307 -5.39 28.34 9.82
C HIS A 307 -5.27 27.25 8.72
N GLY A 308 -5.52 27.61 7.47
CA GLY A 308 -5.37 26.67 6.35
C GLY A 308 -3.94 26.13 6.24
N THR A 309 -2.93 26.96 6.49
CA THR A 309 -1.53 26.57 6.46
C THR A 309 -1.16 25.64 7.63
N GLU A 310 -1.67 25.90 8.84
CA GLU A 310 -1.45 25.03 10.01
C GLU A 310 -1.99 23.61 9.79
N HIS A 311 -3.19 23.49 9.22
CA HIS A 311 -3.80 22.20 8.93
C HIS A 311 -3.02 21.44 7.84
N ALA A 312 -2.73 22.09 6.71
CA ALA A 312 -1.98 21.50 5.62
C ALA A 312 -0.55 21.09 6.05
N PHE A 313 0.08 21.89 6.90
CA PHE A 313 1.41 21.57 7.39
C PHE A 313 1.44 20.29 8.23
N ARG A 314 0.47 20.08 9.10
CA ARG A 314 0.44 18.88 9.96
C ARG A 314 0.52 17.60 9.11
N ASP A 315 -0.25 17.55 8.04
CA ASP A 315 -0.27 16.43 7.11
C ASP A 315 1.06 16.30 6.36
N LEU A 316 1.64 17.42 5.90
CA LEU A 316 2.90 17.43 5.17
C LEU A 316 4.11 17.12 6.06
N ASP A 317 4.11 17.54 7.33
CA ASP A 317 5.20 17.27 8.25
C ASP A 317 5.36 15.77 8.51
N LEU A 318 4.25 15.07 8.65
CA LEU A 318 4.25 13.61 8.77
C LEU A 318 4.89 12.93 7.55
N LEU A 319 4.59 13.43 6.35
CA LEU A 319 5.18 12.91 5.11
C LEU A 319 6.67 13.25 4.96
N SER A 320 7.16 14.29 5.61
CA SER A 320 8.52 14.81 5.38
C SER A 320 9.61 13.77 5.66
N GLY A 321 9.45 12.93 6.67
CA GLY A 321 10.38 11.85 7.02
C GLY A 321 10.45 10.77 5.94
N VAL A 322 9.30 10.33 5.45
CA VAL A 322 9.16 9.34 4.37
C VAL A 322 9.81 9.88 3.09
N LEU A 323 9.47 11.11 2.71
CA LEU A 323 10.02 11.77 1.53
C LEU A 323 11.55 11.91 1.61
N ALA A 324 12.07 12.38 2.75
CA ALA A 324 13.52 12.51 2.96
C ALA A 324 14.24 11.16 2.84
N ARG A 325 13.63 10.08 3.33
CA ARG A 325 14.22 8.73 3.26
C ARG A 325 14.26 8.20 1.82
N VAL A 326 13.18 8.42 1.05
CA VAL A 326 13.12 8.06 -0.37
C VAL A 326 14.11 8.89 -1.19
N GLU A 327 14.20 10.21 -0.94
CA GLU A 327 15.13 11.12 -1.63
C GLU A 327 16.61 10.78 -1.38
N ALA A 328 16.93 10.23 -0.21
CA ALA A 328 18.30 9.87 0.18
C ALA A 328 18.76 8.51 -0.35
N HIS A 329 17.81 7.67 -0.82
CA HIS A 329 18.14 6.33 -1.32
C HIS A 329 18.65 6.39 -2.76
N ALA A 330 19.62 5.55 -3.09
CA ALA A 330 20.15 5.42 -4.45
C ALA A 330 19.46 4.25 -5.17
N PHE A 331 18.45 4.57 -5.99
CA PHE A 331 17.76 3.58 -6.81
C PHE A 331 18.50 3.32 -8.13
N GLN A 332 18.46 2.06 -8.59
CA GLN A 332 19.07 1.65 -9.86
C GLN A 332 18.04 1.58 -10.99
N THR A 333 16.82 1.14 -10.70
CA THR A 333 15.75 0.98 -11.68
C THR A 333 15.23 2.33 -12.18
N ALA A 334 15.03 2.45 -13.51
CA ALA A 334 14.60 3.69 -14.15
C ALA A 334 13.24 4.20 -13.61
N SER A 335 12.29 3.31 -13.33
CA SER A 335 10.97 3.65 -12.77
C SER A 335 11.07 4.23 -11.36
N LEU A 336 11.90 3.65 -10.47
CA LEU A 336 12.14 4.18 -9.13
C LEU A 336 12.88 5.52 -9.15
N GLN A 337 13.83 5.69 -10.07
CA GLN A 337 14.50 6.98 -10.31
C GLN A 337 13.52 8.03 -10.85
N ALA A 338 12.55 7.63 -11.66
CA ALA A 338 11.50 8.51 -12.14
C ALA A 338 10.61 8.99 -10.99
N LEU A 339 10.16 8.07 -10.12
CA LEU A 339 9.42 8.42 -8.90
C LEU A 339 10.21 9.38 -8.00
N GLN A 340 11.51 9.13 -7.83
CA GLN A 340 12.36 10.02 -7.03
C GLN A 340 12.49 11.41 -7.66
N ARG A 341 12.52 11.52 -9.00
CA ARG A 341 12.52 12.81 -9.70
C ARG A 341 11.20 13.57 -9.54
N GLU A 342 10.06 12.89 -9.43
CA GLU A 342 8.76 13.51 -9.15
C GLU A 342 8.72 14.20 -7.78
N LEU A 343 9.59 13.82 -6.86
CA LEU A 343 9.73 14.49 -5.56
C LEU A 343 10.45 15.85 -5.65
N LEU A 344 10.96 16.22 -6.82
CA LEU A 344 11.56 17.53 -7.03
C LEU A 344 10.48 18.55 -7.45
N SER A 345 10.48 19.70 -6.80
CA SER A 345 9.65 20.86 -7.17
C SER A 345 10.53 22.05 -7.44
N ASN A 346 10.51 22.59 -8.66
CA ASN A 346 11.36 23.71 -9.07
C ASN A 346 12.85 23.48 -8.74
N GLY A 347 13.34 22.24 -8.89
CA GLY A 347 14.72 21.87 -8.55
C GLY A 347 15.02 21.75 -7.05
N VAL A 348 14.01 21.89 -6.19
CA VAL A 348 14.12 21.73 -4.73
C VAL A 348 13.50 20.41 -4.30
N ARG A 349 14.18 19.67 -3.43
CA ARG A 349 13.66 18.43 -2.83
C ARG A 349 12.40 18.70 -2.01
N SER A 350 11.42 17.81 -2.11
CA SER A 350 10.13 17.93 -1.39
C SER A 350 10.33 18.02 0.13
N SER A 351 11.22 17.21 0.69
CA SER A 351 11.56 17.25 2.12
C SER A 351 12.08 18.62 2.58
N LEU A 352 12.93 19.26 1.76
CA LEU A 352 13.44 20.61 2.05
C LEU A 352 12.37 21.69 1.90
N ALA A 353 11.49 21.55 0.90
CA ALA A 353 10.35 22.45 0.74
C ALA A 353 9.41 22.39 1.94
N ILE A 354 9.11 21.18 2.45
CA ILE A 354 8.27 20.96 3.63
C ILE A 354 8.97 21.49 4.90
N ALA A 355 10.28 21.28 5.05
CA ALA A 355 11.05 21.83 6.17
C ALA A 355 11.00 23.36 6.22
N ARG A 356 10.96 24.04 5.05
CA ARG A 356 10.75 25.50 4.98
C ARG A 356 9.34 25.88 5.42
N LEU A 357 8.32 25.08 5.04
CA LEU A 357 6.96 25.30 5.51
C LEU A 357 6.85 25.11 7.02
N ARG A 358 7.52 24.11 7.60
CA ARG A 358 7.63 23.91 9.04
C ARG A 358 8.10 25.17 9.75
N THR A 359 9.18 25.78 9.26
CA THR A 359 9.68 27.04 9.82
C THR A 359 8.64 28.16 9.78
N LEU A 360 7.80 28.22 8.73
CA LEU A 360 6.72 29.20 8.64
C LEU A 360 5.62 28.90 9.65
N VAL A 361 5.25 27.65 9.84
CA VAL A 361 4.20 27.26 10.81
C VAL A 361 4.68 27.44 12.25
N ASP A 362 5.93 27.13 12.55
CA ASP A 362 6.52 27.43 13.86
C ASP A 362 6.44 28.95 14.16
N ARG A 363 6.63 29.80 13.14
CA ARG A 363 6.44 31.24 13.23
C ARG A 363 4.96 31.62 13.40
N ILE A 364 4.03 30.92 12.76
CA ILE A 364 2.59 31.11 12.97
C ILE A 364 2.21 30.76 14.41
N ASN A 365 2.68 29.63 14.92
CA ASN A 365 2.41 29.18 16.29
C ASN A 365 3.03 30.10 17.35
N SER A 366 4.18 30.70 17.06
CA SER A 366 4.85 31.61 17.97
C SER A 366 4.04 32.89 18.26
N ARG A 367 3.06 33.25 17.43
CA ARG A 367 2.13 34.39 17.65
C ARG A 367 1.31 34.27 18.95
N HIS A 368 1.13 33.04 19.47
CA HIS A 368 0.44 32.79 20.74
C HIS A 368 1.33 33.12 21.96
N ASN A 369 2.63 33.31 21.76
CA ASN A 369 3.55 33.74 22.80
C ASN A 369 3.33 35.23 23.10
N ILE A 370 3.24 35.59 24.39
CA ILE A 370 2.97 36.96 24.82
C ILE A 370 3.99 37.96 24.29
N PHE A 371 5.29 37.56 24.22
CA PHE A 371 6.36 38.43 23.70
C PHE A 371 6.20 38.68 22.18
N VAL A 372 5.88 37.65 21.41
CA VAL A 372 5.63 37.79 19.96
C VAL A 372 4.39 38.66 19.73
N ARG A 373 3.33 38.50 20.53
CA ARG A 373 2.12 39.30 20.43
C ARG A 373 2.34 40.77 20.65
N ILE A 374 3.30 41.15 21.53
CA ILE A 374 3.67 42.55 21.76
C ILE A 374 4.37 43.14 20.53
N ILE A 375 5.23 42.37 19.88
CA ILE A 375 6.00 42.82 18.70
C ILE A 375 5.25 42.61 17.38
N ASP A 376 4.16 41.84 17.36
CA ASP A 376 3.39 41.55 16.14
C ASP A 376 2.81 42.83 15.52
N ALA A 377 2.23 43.70 16.32
CA ALA A 377 1.66 44.95 15.83
C ALA A 377 2.70 45.86 15.14
N PRO A 378 3.84 46.26 15.79
CA PRO A 378 4.82 47.14 15.17
C PRO A 378 5.70 46.50 14.11
N LEU A 379 5.69 45.20 13.96
CA LEU A 379 6.47 44.50 12.93
C LEU A 379 5.58 43.88 11.85
N MET A 380 4.25 44.00 11.96
CA MET A 380 3.30 43.32 11.06
C MET A 380 3.67 41.84 10.85
N TYR A 381 4.14 41.17 11.92
CA TYR A 381 4.76 39.85 11.87
C TYR A 381 3.82 38.80 11.26
N SER A 382 2.59 38.71 11.74
CA SER A 382 1.58 37.77 11.24
C SER A 382 1.26 38.00 9.75
N VAL A 383 1.22 39.24 9.29
CA VAL A 383 0.98 39.60 7.89
C VAL A 383 2.16 39.14 7.02
N GLN A 384 3.40 39.37 7.45
CA GLN A 384 4.60 38.93 6.72
C GLN A 384 4.66 37.40 6.62
N VAL A 385 4.36 36.68 7.70
CA VAL A 385 4.32 35.22 7.73
C VAL A 385 3.23 34.67 6.81
N ALA A 386 2.04 35.25 6.79
CA ALA A 386 0.95 34.84 5.89
C ALA A 386 1.32 35.03 4.41
N PHE A 387 1.96 36.15 4.04
CA PHE A 387 2.47 36.33 2.68
C PHE A 387 3.59 35.34 2.33
N ALA A 388 4.44 34.96 3.29
CA ALA A 388 5.46 33.94 3.09
C ALA A 388 4.83 32.55 2.89
N ALA A 389 3.80 32.18 3.66
CA ALA A 389 3.06 30.95 3.52
C ALA A 389 2.35 30.87 2.15
N GLU A 390 1.70 31.97 1.74
CA GLU A 390 1.02 32.06 0.44
C GLU A 390 2.02 32.00 -0.73
N ARG A 391 3.23 32.54 -0.56
CA ARG A 391 4.32 32.42 -1.54
C ARG A 391 4.82 30.98 -1.65
N TRP A 392 4.95 30.29 -0.52
CA TRP A 392 5.30 28.87 -0.50
C TRP A 392 4.22 28.04 -1.20
N ARG A 393 2.95 28.26 -0.89
CA ARG A 393 1.81 27.55 -1.50
C ARG A 393 1.81 27.71 -3.03
N ARG A 394 2.05 28.92 -3.53
CA ARG A 394 2.14 29.16 -4.98
C ARG A 394 3.35 28.51 -5.64
N ALA A 395 4.47 28.42 -4.94
CA ALA A 395 5.68 27.83 -5.48
C ALA A 395 5.63 26.29 -5.52
N HIS A 396 4.99 25.65 -4.53
CA HIS A 396 5.07 24.20 -4.33
C HIS A 396 3.70 23.51 -4.36
N GLY A 397 2.60 24.25 -4.28
CA GLY A 397 1.25 23.66 -4.19
C GLY A 397 0.92 22.73 -5.37
N GLY A 398 1.31 23.11 -6.60
CA GLY A 398 1.10 22.25 -7.78
C GLY A 398 1.85 20.91 -7.72
N ALA A 399 2.93 20.82 -6.95
CA ALA A 399 3.72 19.59 -6.81
C ALA A 399 3.19 18.66 -5.71
N LEU A 400 2.31 19.12 -4.82
CA LEU A 400 1.83 18.30 -3.69
C LEU A 400 1.12 17.02 -4.14
N ARG A 401 0.33 17.11 -5.22
CA ARG A 401 -0.35 15.94 -5.81
C ARG A 401 0.66 14.94 -6.36
N SER A 402 1.71 15.42 -7.05
CA SER A 402 2.80 14.57 -7.54
C SER A 402 3.56 13.90 -6.40
N TRP A 403 3.87 14.64 -5.33
CA TRP A 403 4.50 14.04 -4.13
C TRP A 403 3.64 12.97 -3.49
N ALA A 404 2.35 13.22 -3.32
CA ALA A 404 1.40 12.26 -2.76
C ALA A 404 1.32 11.00 -3.63
N ASN A 405 1.22 11.16 -4.96
CA ASN A 405 1.21 10.04 -5.89
C ASN A 405 2.52 9.23 -5.86
N ALA A 406 3.67 9.90 -5.79
CA ALA A 406 4.96 9.23 -5.71
C ALA A 406 5.12 8.43 -4.41
N VAL A 407 4.64 8.97 -3.27
CA VAL A 407 4.59 8.22 -2.00
C VAL A 407 3.65 7.02 -2.13
N GLY A 408 2.45 7.22 -2.70
CA GLY A 408 1.48 6.15 -2.90
C GLY A 408 2.03 5.01 -3.76
N GLN A 409 2.68 5.33 -4.89
CA GLN A 409 3.30 4.33 -5.75
C GLN A 409 4.48 3.62 -5.07
N MET A 410 5.29 4.35 -4.31
CA MET A 410 6.40 3.74 -3.56
C MET A 410 5.88 2.74 -2.52
N GLU A 411 4.86 3.09 -1.74
CA GLU A 411 4.29 2.19 -0.74
C GLU A 411 3.59 0.97 -1.35
N ALA A 412 2.92 1.14 -2.49
CA ALA A 412 2.34 0.02 -3.23
C ALA A 412 3.44 -0.93 -3.76
N LEU A 413 4.53 -0.39 -4.33
CA LEU A 413 5.69 -1.19 -4.74
C LEU A 413 6.36 -1.90 -3.56
N LEU A 414 6.49 -1.25 -2.41
CA LEU A 414 7.03 -1.86 -1.19
C LEU A 414 6.14 -2.97 -0.66
N SER A 415 4.82 -2.84 -0.80
CA SER A 415 3.85 -3.90 -0.46
C SER A 415 4.08 -5.14 -1.33
N LEU A 416 4.18 -4.97 -2.66
CA LEU A 416 4.48 -6.07 -3.57
C LEU A 416 5.88 -6.65 -3.35
N ALA A 417 6.87 -5.80 -3.04
CA ALA A 417 8.23 -6.24 -2.73
C ALA A 417 8.31 -7.05 -1.43
N THR A 418 7.49 -6.68 -0.44
CA THR A 418 7.37 -7.42 0.82
C THR A 418 6.78 -8.80 0.57
N TYR A 419 5.67 -8.88 -0.18
CA TYR A 419 5.07 -10.16 -0.59
C TYR A 419 6.07 -11.03 -1.36
N SER A 420 6.80 -10.44 -2.32
CA SER A 420 7.85 -11.13 -3.08
C SER A 420 8.99 -11.67 -2.21
N TYR A 421 9.36 -10.94 -1.15
CA TYR A 421 10.41 -11.36 -0.21
C TYR A 421 9.93 -12.50 0.70
N GLU A 422 8.68 -12.41 1.17
CA GLU A 422 8.07 -13.36 2.10
C GLU A 422 7.69 -14.69 1.41
N HIS A 423 7.54 -14.69 0.07
CA HIS A 423 7.20 -15.85 -0.75
C HIS A 423 8.30 -16.12 -1.82
N PRO A 424 9.51 -16.54 -1.43
CA PRO A 424 10.62 -16.72 -2.37
C PRO A 424 10.34 -17.70 -3.52
N PRO A 425 9.52 -18.75 -3.35
CA PRO A 425 9.20 -19.69 -4.43
C PRO A 425 8.23 -19.13 -5.48
N ASP A 426 7.54 -18.04 -5.21
CA ASP A 426 6.52 -17.48 -6.09
C ASP A 426 7.18 -16.58 -7.15
N PRO A 427 7.13 -16.95 -8.47
CA PRO A 427 7.79 -16.22 -9.54
C PRO A 427 6.97 -15.04 -10.03
N PHE A 428 7.61 -14.14 -10.77
CA PHE A 428 6.88 -13.22 -11.63
C PHE A 428 6.31 -13.96 -12.85
N PRO A 429 5.11 -13.59 -13.31
CA PRO A 429 4.49 -14.21 -14.48
C PRO A 429 5.22 -13.85 -15.77
N GLU A 430 5.18 -14.77 -16.75
CA GLU A 430 5.69 -14.57 -18.10
C GLU A 430 4.55 -14.09 -19.02
N PHE A 431 4.65 -12.88 -19.56
CA PHE A 431 3.69 -12.39 -20.55
C PHE A 431 4.06 -12.86 -21.95
N VAL A 432 3.08 -13.45 -22.64
CA VAL A 432 3.20 -13.92 -24.02
C VAL A 432 2.31 -13.09 -24.94
N GLU A 433 2.68 -13.00 -26.20
CA GLU A 433 1.89 -12.36 -27.24
C GLU A 433 0.98 -13.37 -27.93
N GLY A 434 -0.10 -12.90 -28.55
CA GLY A 434 -1.00 -13.73 -29.34
C GLY A 434 -2.44 -13.75 -28.81
N ALA A 435 -3.17 -14.81 -29.13
CA ALA A 435 -4.54 -14.99 -28.66
C ALA A 435 -4.61 -15.20 -27.14
N ALA A 436 -5.72 -14.81 -26.53
CA ALA A 436 -5.95 -14.95 -25.10
C ALA A 436 -5.54 -16.34 -24.59
N SER A 437 -4.69 -16.37 -23.57
CA SER A 437 -4.15 -17.62 -23.01
C SER A 437 -3.79 -17.47 -21.53
N PHE A 438 -3.92 -18.58 -20.81
CA PHE A 438 -3.53 -18.74 -19.41
C PHE A 438 -2.97 -20.16 -19.22
N ALA A 439 -1.74 -20.28 -18.79
CA ALA A 439 -1.12 -21.59 -18.52
C ALA A 439 -0.30 -21.50 -17.22
N ALA A 440 -0.74 -22.22 -16.21
CA ALA A 440 -0.13 -22.28 -14.89
C ALA A 440 0.27 -23.70 -14.53
N GLU A 441 1.46 -23.84 -13.97
CA GLU A 441 1.98 -25.07 -13.39
C GLU A 441 2.00 -24.91 -11.87
N ASP A 442 1.51 -25.92 -11.12
CA ASP A 442 1.39 -25.88 -9.66
C ASP A 442 0.70 -24.59 -9.15
N LEU A 443 -0.44 -24.23 -9.73
CA LEU A 443 -1.22 -23.08 -9.32
C LEU A 443 -1.79 -23.28 -7.93
N GLY A 444 -1.53 -22.35 -7.02
CA GLY A 444 -2.08 -22.32 -5.67
C GLY A 444 -3.00 -21.13 -5.44
N HIS A 445 -3.79 -21.19 -4.40
CA HIS A 445 -4.64 -20.08 -3.96
C HIS A 445 -3.84 -19.16 -3.02
N PRO A 446 -3.71 -17.84 -3.32
CA PRO A 446 -2.86 -16.94 -2.54
C PRO A 446 -3.25 -16.82 -1.05
N LEU A 447 -4.53 -16.97 -0.73
CA LEU A 447 -5.07 -16.82 0.64
C LEU A 447 -5.13 -18.14 1.42
N VAL A 448 -4.69 -19.26 0.82
CA VAL A 448 -4.63 -20.55 1.51
C VAL A 448 -3.21 -20.79 1.98
N ALA A 449 -3.07 -21.15 3.26
CA ALA A 449 -1.77 -21.46 3.87
C ALA A 449 -0.99 -22.47 3.02
N ALA A 450 0.32 -22.29 2.92
CA ALA A 450 1.16 -23.07 2.02
C ALA A 450 1.05 -24.58 2.27
N GLU A 451 0.92 -24.99 3.53
CA GLU A 451 0.84 -26.39 3.95
C GLU A 451 -0.52 -27.04 3.61
N ALA A 452 -1.59 -26.23 3.57
CA ALA A 452 -2.94 -26.69 3.27
C ALA A 452 -3.31 -26.56 1.77
N CYS A 453 -2.49 -25.85 1.00
CA CYS A 453 -2.79 -25.54 -0.40
C CYS A 453 -2.43 -26.70 -1.33
N VAL A 454 -3.45 -27.36 -1.87
CA VAL A 454 -3.25 -28.32 -2.97
C VAL A 454 -3.12 -27.55 -4.28
N ARG A 455 -1.97 -27.72 -4.94
CA ARG A 455 -1.66 -27.03 -6.20
C ARG A 455 -2.08 -27.86 -7.41
N ASN A 456 -2.54 -27.19 -8.47
CA ASN A 456 -3.05 -27.80 -9.67
C ASN A 456 -2.49 -27.15 -10.93
N ASP A 457 -2.31 -27.93 -11.99
CA ASP A 457 -1.98 -27.42 -13.31
C ASP A 457 -3.25 -26.97 -14.02
N VAL A 458 -3.26 -25.75 -14.56
CA VAL A 458 -4.41 -25.17 -15.25
C VAL A 458 -3.95 -24.56 -16.57
N SER A 459 -4.52 -25.02 -17.68
CA SER A 459 -4.15 -24.54 -19.01
C SER A 459 -5.38 -24.23 -19.86
N ILE A 460 -5.47 -22.99 -20.31
CA ILE A 460 -6.47 -22.47 -21.25
C ILE A 460 -5.70 -21.78 -22.38
N CYS A 461 -5.39 -22.53 -23.41
CA CYS A 461 -4.58 -22.06 -24.53
C CYS A 461 -4.85 -22.84 -25.80
N GLY A 462 -4.42 -22.32 -26.94
CA GLY A 462 -4.60 -22.96 -28.24
C GLY A 462 -6.08 -23.11 -28.61
N GLU A 463 -6.54 -24.33 -28.84
CA GLU A 463 -7.94 -24.64 -29.14
C GLU A 463 -8.83 -24.55 -27.89
N THR A 464 -8.30 -24.85 -26.71
CA THR A 464 -9.08 -24.77 -25.46
C THR A 464 -9.32 -23.31 -25.07
N ARG A 465 -10.59 -22.90 -25.03
CA ARG A 465 -11.03 -21.56 -24.60
C ARG A 465 -11.76 -21.57 -23.28
N VAL A 466 -12.41 -22.70 -22.97
CA VAL A 466 -13.21 -22.86 -21.76
C VAL A 466 -12.81 -24.15 -21.05
N LEU A 467 -12.58 -24.06 -19.73
CA LEU A 467 -12.52 -25.23 -18.86
C LEU A 467 -13.87 -25.37 -18.14
N LEU A 468 -14.54 -26.46 -18.36
CA LEU A 468 -15.75 -26.83 -17.62
C LEU A 468 -15.35 -27.70 -16.43
N VAL A 469 -15.48 -27.16 -15.22
CA VAL A 469 -15.05 -27.80 -13.97
C VAL A 469 -16.23 -28.47 -13.31
N SER A 470 -16.29 -29.80 -13.34
CA SER A 470 -17.35 -30.57 -12.68
C SER A 470 -16.89 -31.15 -11.33
N GLY A 471 -17.83 -31.47 -10.46
CA GLY A 471 -17.59 -32.04 -9.13
C GLY A 471 -18.67 -31.72 -8.13
N SER A 472 -18.67 -32.41 -6.99
CA SER A 472 -19.61 -32.17 -5.90
C SER A 472 -19.40 -30.81 -5.22
N ASN A 473 -20.36 -30.37 -4.42
CA ASN A 473 -20.19 -29.21 -3.58
C ASN A 473 -19.06 -29.50 -2.56
N MET A 474 -18.25 -28.50 -2.22
CA MET A 474 -17.06 -28.57 -1.37
C MET A 474 -15.84 -29.27 -2.00
N SER A 475 -15.90 -29.74 -3.25
CA SER A 475 -14.76 -30.39 -3.92
C SER A 475 -13.61 -29.45 -4.32
N GLY A 476 -13.80 -28.12 -4.19
CA GLY A 476 -12.76 -27.13 -4.50
C GLY A 476 -12.98 -26.35 -5.80
N LYS A 477 -14.11 -26.51 -6.51
CA LYS A 477 -14.42 -25.80 -7.77
C LYS A 477 -14.28 -24.27 -7.63
N SER A 478 -15.03 -23.67 -6.73
CA SER A 478 -15.01 -22.21 -6.50
C SER A 478 -13.65 -21.72 -6.03
N THR A 479 -12.91 -22.53 -5.26
CA THR A 479 -11.54 -22.24 -4.82
C THR A 479 -10.59 -22.19 -6.01
N LEU A 480 -10.73 -23.12 -6.99
CA LEU A 480 -9.92 -23.10 -8.21
C LEU A 480 -10.21 -21.84 -9.05
N LEU A 481 -11.48 -21.49 -9.25
CA LEU A 481 -11.86 -20.28 -9.99
C LEU A 481 -11.23 -19.04 -9.34
N ARG A 482 -11.32 -18.92 -8.01
CA ARG A 482 -10.70 -17.83 -7.28
C ARG A 482 -9.17 -17.85 -7.38
N ALA A 483 -8.54 -19.03 -7.29
CA ALA A 483 -7.09 -19.16 -7.45
C ALA A 483 -6.63 -18.63 -8.82
N VAL A 484 -7.33 -18.99 -9.89
CA VAL A 484 -7.03 -18.48 -11.25
C VAL A 484 -7.23 -16.96 -11.30
N GLY A 485 -8.38 -16.46 -10.85
CA GLY A 485 -8.70 -15.03 -10.88
C GLY A 485 -7.71 -14.17 -10.07
N MET A 486 -7.42 -14.56 -8.84
CA MET A 486 -6.46 -13.84 -7.99
C MET A 486 -5.04 -13.82 -8.58
N ASN A 487 -4.59 -14.93 -9.17
CA ASN A 487 -3.27 -14.95 -9.79
C ASN A 487 -3.21 -14.08 -11.05
N VAL A 488 -4.31 -13.93 -11.80
CA VAL A 488 -4.38 -12.94 -12.89
C VAL A 488 -4.37 -11.52 -12.34
N VAL A 489 -5.10 -11.24 -11.26
CA VAL A 489 -5.07 -9.92 -10.59
C VAL A 489 -3.66 -9.60 -10.09
N LEU A 490 -2.98 -10.53 -9.43
CA LEU A 490 -1.58 -10.37 -8.99
C LEU A 490 -0.65 -10.12 -10.19
N ALA A 491 -0.78 -10.91 -11.26
CA ALA A 491 0.01 -10.77 -12.48
C ALA A 491 -0.13 -9.37 -13.09
N MET A 492 -1.37 -8.90 -13.25
CA MET A 492 -1.67 -7.61 -13.86
C MET A 492 -1.39 -6.42 -12.93
N ALA A 493 -1.33 -6.63 -11.63
CA ALA A 493 -0.87 -5.64 -10.64
C ALA A 493 0.66 -5.51 -10.61
N GLY A 494 1.42 -6.50 -11.12
CA GLY A 494 2.88 -6.55 -11.10
C GLY A 494 3.46 -7.27 -9.88
N ALA A 495 2.68 -8.13 -9.24
CA ALA A 495 3.10 -8.97 -8.13
C ALA A 495 3.62 -10.33 -8.60
N PRO A 496 4.40 -11.06 -7.78
CA PRO A 496 4.61 -12.49 -7.94
C PRO A 496 3.30 -13.27 -7.83
N VAL A 497 3.24 -14.43 -8.47
CA VAL A 497 2.05 -15.28 -8.54
C VAL A 497 2.24 -16.57 -7.76
N ARG A 498 1.19 -17.09 -7.18
CA ARG A 498 1.19 -18.33 -6.41
C ARG A 498 1.18 -19.56 -7.31
N ALA A 499 2.27 -19.79 -8.03
CA ALA A 499 2.45 -20.88 -8.96
C ALA A 499 3.93 -21.27 -9.06
N ARG A 500 4.24 -22.45 -9.59
CA ARG A 500 5.62 -22.76 -9.98
C ARG A 500 6.02 -21.99 -11.24
N ARG A 501 5.05 -21.86 -12.17
CA ARG A 501 5.20 -21.07 -13.40
C ARG A 501 3.84 -20.57 -13.86
N LEU A 502 3.75 -19.33 -14.31
CA LEU A 502 2.55 -18.78 -14.94
C LEU A 502 2.93 -18.05 -16.24
N ARG A 503 2.31 -18.47 -17.33
CA ARG A 503 2.39 -17.83 -18.64
C ARG A 503 0.99 -17.36 -19.05
N LEU A 504 0.85 -16.11 -19.41
CA LEU A 504 -0.44 -15.56 -19.81
C LEU A 504 -0.28 -14.42 -20.82
N THR A 505 -1.32 -14.20 -21.62
CA THR A 505 -1.49 -12.92 -22.31
C THR A 505 -2.02 -11.86 -21.32
N PRO A 506 -1.99 -10.56 -21.62
CA PRO A 506 -2.70 -9.58 -20.81
C PRO A 506 -4.19 -9.94 -20.72
N LEU A 507 -4.72 -10.02 -19.48
CA LEU A 507 -6.10 -10.41 -19.22
C LEU A 507 -6.77 -9.43 -18.25
N ARG A 508 -8.09 -9.23 -18.46
CA ARG A 508 -8.99 -8.65 -17.47
C ARG A 508 -9.90 -9.71 -16.91
N VAL A 509 -10.26 -9.62 -15.65
CA VAL A 509 -11.11 -10.60 -14.99
C VAL A 509 -12.57 -10.13 -14.97
N GLY A 510 -13.51 -11.08 -15.17
CA GLY A 510 -14.91 -10.90 -14.85
C GLY A 510 -15.41 -12.15 -14.12
N ALA A 511 -15.97 -11.99 -12.94
CA ALA A 511 -16.36 -13.11 -12.08
C ALA A 511 -17.83 -13.03 -11.66
N SER A 512 -18.47 -14.20 -11.60
CA SER A 512 -19.77 -14.43 -10.98
C SER A 512 -19.68 -15.73 -10.18
N ILE A 513 -19.11 -15.61 -8.95
CA ILE A 513 -18.87 -16.74 -8.04
C ILE A 513 -19.80 -16.66 -6.83
N ARG A 514 -19.99 -15.45 -6.31
CA ARG A 514 -20.89 -15.15 -5.19
C ARG A 514 -22.05 -14.31 -5.68
N VAL A 515 -23.23 -14.88 -5.78
CA VAL A 515 -24.45 -14.12 -6.04
C VAL A 515 -25.22 -13.99 -4.73
N ASN A 516 -25.16 -12.81 -4.12
CA ASN A 516 -25.89 -12.52 -2.89
C ASN A 516 -27.31 -12.02 -3.22
N ASP A 517 -28.30 -12.53 -2.49
CA ASP A 517 -29.65 -11.97 -2.48
C ASP A 517 -29.61 -10.58 -1.81
N SER A 518 -29.98 -9.55 -2.54
CA SER A 518 -30.19 -8.21 -1.98
C SER A 518 -31.67 -8.02 -1.66
N LEU A 519 -32.10 -8.44 -0.49
CA LEU A 519 -33.45 -8.17 0.02
C LEU A 519 -33.76 -6.67 0.10
N ARG A 520 -32.73 -5.83 0.21
CA ARG A 520 -32.87 -4.35 0.26
C ARG A 520 -33.19 -3.74 -1.10
N GLU A 521 -32.72 -4.35 -2.20
CA GLU A 521 -32.94 -3.85 -3.57
C GLU A 521 -34.16 -4.49 -4.26
N GLY A 522 -34.82 -5.45 -3.60
CA GLY A 522 -36.01 -6.13 -4.14
C GLY A 522 -35.73 -6.94 -5.39
N SER A 523 -34.46 -7.18 -5.74
CA SER A 523 -34.07 -7.98 -6.90
C SER A 523 -33.92 -9.45 -6.51
N SER A 524 -34.50 -10.35 -7.35
CA SER A 524 -34.28 -11.76 -7.16
C SER A 524 -32.83 -12.14 -7.47
N ARG A 525 -32.30 -13.16 -6.79
CA ARG A 525 -30.96 -13.71 -7.05
C ARG A 525 -30.68 -13.92 -8.54
N PHE A 526 -31.69 -14.44 -9.25
CA PHE A 526 -31.59 -14.67 -10.69
C PHE A 526 -31.39 -13.36 -11.49
N TYR A 527 -32.09 -12.28 -11.13
CA TYR A 527 -31.95 -11.00 -11.81
C TYR A 527 -30.57 -10.38 -11.54
N ALA A 528 -30.08 -10.46 -10.32
CA ALA A 528 -28.74 -10.00 -9.97
C ALA A 528 -27.66 -10.78 -10.75
N GLU A 529 -27.81 -12.09 -10.87
CA GLU A 529 -26.92 -12.95 -11.65
C GLU A 529 -26.91 -12.55 -13.14
N ILE A 530 -28.08 -12.36 -13.76
CA ILE A 530 -28.18 -11.93 -15.17
C ILE A 530 -27.53 -10.54 -15.36
N THR A 531 -27.74 -9.63 -14.44
CA THR A 531 -27.13 -8.29 -14.49
C THR A 531 -25.60 -8.39 -14.43
N ARG A 532 -25.06 -9.23 -13.55
CA ARG A 532 -23.63 -9.49 -13.44
C ARG A 532 -23.09 -10.12 -14.73
N LEU A 533 -23.76 -11.14 -15.27
CA LEU A 533 -23.38 -11.76 -16.54
C LEU A 533 -23.40 -10.75 -17.70
N ARG A 534 -24.35 -9.81 -17.71
CA ARG A 534 -24.38 -8.72 -18.69
C ARG A 534 -23.14 -7.82 -18.57
N GLN A 535 -22.75 -7.44 -17.35
CA GLN A 535 -21.53 -6.65 -17.12
C GLN A 535 -20.29 -7.38 -17.65
N ILE A 536 -20.16 -8.68 -17.33
CA ILE A 536 -19.04 -9.52 -17.81
C ILE A 536 -19.05 -9.59 -19.35
N PHE A 537 -20.22 -9.79 -19.95
CA PHE A 537 -20.38 -9.84 -21.41
C PHE A 537 -19.99 -8.54 -22.11
N ASP A 538 -20.27 -7.39 -21.49
CA ASP A 538 -19.92 -6.07 -22.03
C ASP A 538 -18.40 -5.82 -22.00
N LEU A 539 -17.65 -6.52 -21.15
CA LEU A 539 -16.19 -6.51 -21.13
C LEU A 539 -15.57 -7.38 -22.24
N ALA A 540 -16.31 -8.34 -22.79
CA ALA A 540 -15.79 -9.23 -23.81
C ALA A 540 -15.56 -8.50 -25.14
N GLY A 541 -14.44 -8.80 -25.80
CA GLY A 541 -13.99 -8.13 -27.04
C GLY A 541 -13.21 -6.84 -26.80
N GLY A 542 -12.92 -6.50 -25.53
CA GLY A 542 -12.04 -5.38 -25.17
C GLY A 542 -10.56 -5.79 -25.13
N ASP A 543 -9.69 -4.81 -24.94
CA ASP A 543 -8.27 -5.01 -24.68
C ASP A 543 -7.95 -4.49 -23.26
N PRO A 544 -7.32 -5.30 -22.38
CA PRO A 544 -6.94 -6.72 -22.54
C PRO A 544 -8.14 -7.66 -22.67
N ALA A 545 -7.88 -8.88 -23.19
CA ALA A 545 -8.89 -9.92 -23.37
C ALA A 545 -9.52 -10.35 -22.03
N LEU A 546 -10.77 -10.79 -22.07
CA LEU A 546 -11.52 -11.20 -20.88
C LEU A 546 -11.17 -12.63 -20.45
N LEU A 547 -10.86 -12.81 -19.17
CA LEU A 547 -10.94 -14.08 -18.45
C LEU A 547 -12.25 -14.09 -17.63
N PHE A 548 -13.19 -14.93 -17.99
CA PHE A 548 -14.43 -15.09 -17.24
C PHE A 548 -14.37 -16.27 -16.25
N LEU A 549 -14.94 -16.09 -15.06
CA LEU A 549 -14.99 -17.07 -13.98
C LEU A 549 -16.44 -17.19 -13.50
N LEU A 550 -17.11 -18.26 -13.91
CA LEU A 550 -18.54 -18.42 -13.69
C LEU A 550 -18.80 -19.67 -12.85
N ASP A 551 -19.34 -19.49 -11.65
CA ASP A 551 -19.63 -20.57 -10.73
C ASP A 551 -21.12 -20.88 -10.73
N GLU A 552 -21.47 -22.11 -11.06
CA GLU A 552 -22.84 -22.65 -11.02
C GLU A 552 -23.88 -21.79 -11.74
N LEU A 553 -23.66 -21.54 -13.04
CA LEU A 553 -24.47 -20.67 -13.89
C LEU A 553 -25.99 -20.91 -13.82
N LEU A 554 -26.75 -19.80 -13.71
CA LEU A 554 -28.19 -19.71 -13.87
C LEU A 554 -28.99 -20.69 -12.95
N GLN A 555 -28.55 -20.83 -11.69
CA GLN A 555 -29.21 -21.69 -10.71
C GLN A 555 -30.66 -21.27 -10.38
N GLY A 556 -31.00 -20.00 -10.60
CA GLY A 556 -32.35 -19.47 -10.31
C GLY A 556 -33.43 -19.81 -11.31
N THR A 557 -33.15 -20.64 -12.35
CA THR A 557 -34.15 -21.03 -13.39
C THR A 557 -34.27 -22.55 -13.55
N ASN A 558 -35.21 -23.01 -14.40
CA ASN A 558 -35.39 -24.42 -14.70
C ASN A 558 -34.20 -25.00 -15.50
N SER A 559 -34.00 -26.33 -15.45
CA SER A 559 -32.85 -27.01 -16.05
C SER A 559 -32.73 -26.81 -17.57
N LYS A 560 -33.87 -26.69 -18.29
CA LYS A 560 -33.87 -26.48 -19.75
C LYS A 560 -33.38 -25.09 -20.11
N ASP A 561 -33.89 -24.05 -19.45
CA ASP A 561 -33.51 -22.66 -19.71
C ASP A 561 -32.06 -22.40 -19.24
N ARG A 562 -31.64 -23.05 -18.13
CA ARG A 562 -30.27 -23.04 -17.66
C ARG A 562 -29.28 -23.53 -18.71
N ARG A 563 -29.58 -24.73 -19.32
CA ARG A 563 -28.71 -25.31 -20.35
C ARG A 563 -28.61 -24.42 -21.57
N ILE A 564 -29.74 -23.94 -22.10
CA ILE A 564 -29.77 -23.06 -23.29
C ILE A 564 -29.07 -21.73 -23.00
N GLY A 565 -29.30 -21.15 -21.82
CA GLY A 565 -28.69 -19.90 -21.42
C GLY A 565 -27.19 -20.02 -21.24
N ALA A 566 -26.69 -21.05 -20.52
CA ALA A 566 -25.28 -21.30 -20.31
C ALA A 566 -24.54 -21.49 -21.64
N GLU A 567 -25.03 -22.36 -22.51
CA GLU A 567 -24.49 -22.59 -23.85
C GLU A 567 -24.42 -21.30 -24.68
N GLY A 568 -25.50 -20.50 -24.67
CA GLY A 568 -25.57 -19.24 -25.39
C GLY A 568 -24.55 -18.22 -24.89
N ILE A 569 -24.37 -18.09 -23.56
CA ILE A 569 -23.43 -17.18 -22.94
C ILE A 569 -21.99 -17.61 -23.23
N GLU A 570 -21.64 -18.87 -23.02
CA GLU A 570 -20.31 -19.43 -23.27
C GLU A 570 -19.89 -19.22 -24.73
N ARG A 571 -20.76 -19.59 -25.68
CA ARG A 571 -20.52 -19.39 -27.12
C ARG A 571 -20.28 -17.91 -27.45
N ALA A 572 -21.11 -17.04 -26.92
CA ALA A 572 -20.99 -15.61 -27.19
C ALA A 572 -19.71 -14.97 -26.61
N LEU A 573 -19.27 -15.41 -25.43
CA LEU A 573 -18.00 -14.98 -24.83
C LEU A 573 -16.80 -15.49 -25.64
N VAL A 574 -16.77 -16.77 -26.00
CA VAL A 574 -15.70 -17.37 -26.82
C VAL A 574 -15.60 -16.72 -28.20
N THR A 575 -16.73 -16.45 -28.84
CA THR A 575 -16.77 -15.77 -30.16
C THR A 575 -16.17 -14.37 -30.10
N ARG A 576 -16.21 -13.71 -28.94
CA ARG A 576 -15.59 -12.41 -28.68
C ARG A 576 -14.12 -12.50 -28.26
N GLY A 577 -13.51 -13.69 -28.31
CA GLY A 577 -12.11 -13.90 -27.96
C GLY A 577 -11.83 -14.03 -26.47
N ALA A 578 -12.86 -14.18 -25.64
CA ALA A 578 -12.69 -14.42 -24.22
C ALA A 578 -12.28 -15.88 -23.95
N ILE A 579 -11.62 -16.10 -22.80
CA ILE A 579 -11.31 -17.42 -22.24
C ILE A 579 -11.87 -17.50 -20.82
N GLY A 580 -12.10 -18.71 -20.31
CA GLY A 580 -12.58 -18.78 -18.93
C GLY A 580 -12.77 -20.17 -18.36
N LEU A 581 -13.28 -20.16 -17.10
CA LEU A 581 -13.66 -21.34 -16.36
C LEU A 581 -15.15 -21.25 -16.01
N VAL A 582 -15.83 -22.35 -16.17
CA VAL A 582 -17.23 -22.52 -15.74
C VAL A 582 -17.29 -23.71 -14.81
N SER A 583 -17.82 -23.54 -13.61
CA SER A 583 -18.07 -24.66 -12.71
C SER A 583 -19.52 -25.16 -12.82
N THR A 584 -19.71 -26.45 -12.64
CA THR A 584 -21.05 -27.04 -12.58
C THR A 584 -21.07 -28.30 -11.72
N HIS A 585 -22.21 -28.56 -11.10
CA HIS A 585 -22.52 -29.85 -10.51
C HIS A 585 -23.53 -30.64 -11.39
N ASP A 586 -24.04 -30.01 -12.47
CA ASP A 586 -25.01 -30.63 -13.41
C ASP A 586 -24.24 -31.28 -14.57
N LEU A 587 -24.22 -32.61 -14.57
CA LEU A 587 -23.55 -33.39 -15.61
C LEU A 587 -24.16 -33.20 -16.99
N ALA A 588 -25.44 -32.77 -17.08
CA ALA A 588 -26.06 -32.46 -18.37
C ALA A 588 -25.40 -31.27 -19.09
N LEU A 589 -24.70 -30.40 -18.33
CA LEU A 589 -23.93 -29.32 -18.91
C LEU A 589 -22.57 -29.78 -19.46
N THR A 590 -22.07 -30.94 -19.05
CA THR A 590 -20.78 -31.46 -19.57
C THR A 590 -20.88 -31.96 -21.02
N ASP A 591 -22.11 -32.20 -21.51
CA ASP A 591 -22.39 -32.60 -22.91
C ASP A 591 -22.49 -31.39 -23.87
N ILE A 592 -22.34 -30.15 -23.36
CA ILE A 592 -22.37 -28.92 -24.17
C ILE A 592 -21.17 -28.83 -25.15
N GLY A 593 -20.15 -29.65 -24.95
CA GLY A 593 -18.90 -29.62 -25.72
C GLY A 593 -19.05 -29.63 -27.25
N GLY A 594 -20.14 -30.21 -27.78
CA GLY A 594 -20.48 -30.14 -29.22
C GLY A 594 -20.94 -28.75 -29.70
N ALA A 595 -21.38 -27.88 -28.81
CA ALA A 595 -21.94 -26.56 -29.15
C ALA A 595 -20.88 -25.43 -29.23
N VAL A 596 -19.70 -25.61 -28.64
CA VAL A 596 -18.58 -24.65 -28.64
C VAL A 596 -17.46 -25.11 -29.59
N GLU A 597 -17.79 -25.92 -30.59
CA GLU A 597 -16.92 -26.32 -31.71
C GLU A 597 -15.51 -26.83 -31.27
N GLY A 598 -15.42 -27.63 -30.21
CA GLY A 598 -14.17 -28.22 -29.74
C GLY A 598 -13.30 -27.30 -28.86
N HIS A 599 -13.77 -26.10 -28.53
CA HIS A 599 -13.08 -25.16 -27.67
C HIS A 599 -13.26 -25.39 -26.16
N LEU A 600 -14.08 -26.39 -25.77
CA LEU A 600 -14.37 -26.72 -24.39
C LEU A 600 -13.60 -27.98 -23.96
N ARG A 601 -12.94 -27.94 -22.80
CA ARG A 601 -12.29 -29.07 -22.16
C ARG A 601 -12.95 -29.35 -20.81
N ASN A 602 -13.42 -30.57 -20.60
CA ASN A 602 -13.96 -31.02 -19.33
C ASN A 602 -12.81 -31.38 -18.36
N VAL A 603 -12.90 -30.90 -17.13
CA VAL A 603 -12.06 -31.28 -16.01
C VAL A 603 -12.90 -31.50 -14.76
N HIS A 604 -12.43 -32.27 -13.80
CA HIS A 604 -13.23 -32.56 -12.62
C HIS A 604 -12.40 -32.71 -11.35
N PHE A 605 -13.07 -32.47 -10.22
CA PHE A 605 -12.62 -32.89 -8.90
C PHE A 605 -13.35 -34.15 -8.48
N GLN A 606 -12.60 -35.10 -7.92
CA GLN A 606 -13.15 -36.36 -7.43
C GLN A 606 -13.31 -36.30 -5.92
N ASP A 607 -14.42 -36.82 -5.42
CA ASP A 607 -14.67 -37.08 -4.02
C ASP A 607 -14.62 -38.59 -3.74
N GLU A 608 -14.18 -38.94 -2.54
CA GLU A 608 -14.13 -40.34 -2.08
C GLU A 608 -14.88 -40.44 -0.75
N LEU A 609 -15.65 -41.54 -0.61
CA LEU A 609 -16.31 -41.87 0.64
C LEU A 609 -15.40 -42.83 1.43
N ALA A 610 -14.73 -42.34 2.48
CA ALA A 610 -13.91 -43.15 3.36
C ALA A 610 -14.53 -43.18 4.77
N ASN A 611 -14.81 -44.39 5.28
CA ASN A 611 -15.38 -44.58 6.61
C ASN A 611 -16.69 -43.78 6.87
N GLY A 612 -17.55 -43.67 5.87
CA GLY A 612 -18.81 -42.93 5.97
C GLY A 612 -18.67 -41.41 5.97
N ARG A 613 -17.48 -40.87 5.66
CA ARG A 613 -17.21 -39.43 5.51
C ARG A 613 -16.69 -39.13 4.12
N MET A 614 -17.20 -38.03 3.54
CA MET A 614 -16.65 -37.50 2.29
C MET A 614 -15.25 -36.94 2.54
N THR A 615 -14.30 -37.34 1.71
CA THR A 615 -12.92 -36.82 1.66
C THR A 615 -12.65 -36.26 0.29
N PHE A 616 -11.88 -35.20 0.24
CA PHE A 616 -11.54 -34.48 -0.98
C PHE A 616 -10.01 -34.37 -1.07
N ASP A 617 -9.45 -34.76 -2.22
CA ASP A 617 -8.02 -34.59 -2.47
C ASP A 617 -7.67 -33.26 -3.16
N TYR A 618 -8.70 -32.50 -3.59
CA TYR A 618 -8.59 -31.21 -4.26
C TYR A 618 -7.70 -31.21 -5.51
N ARG A 619 -7.54 -32.38 -6.18
CA ARG A 619 -6.75 -32.53 -7.40
C ARG A 619 -7.61 -32.47 -8.63
N LEU A 620 -7.24 -31.57 -9.55
CA LEU A 620 -7.91 -31.42 -10.84
C LEU A 620 -7.51 -32.58 -11.77
N ARG A 621 -8.51 -33.20 -12.41
CA ARG A 621 -8.35 -34.33 -13.34
C ARG A 621 -9.03 -34.02 -14.66
N ASP A 622 -8.52 -34.61 -15.73
CA ASP A 622 -9.16 -34.51 -17.05
C ASP A 622 -10.44 -35.34 -17.15
N GLY A 623 -11.37 -34.86 -17.98
CA GLY A 623 -12.65 -35.52 -18.25
C GLY A 623 -13.75 -35.15 -17.28
N VAL A 624 -14.86 -35.89 -17.36
CA VAL A 624 -16.09 -35.69 -16.57
C VAL A 624 -16.07 -36.61 -15.36
N VAL A 625 -16.62 -36.16 -14.23
CA VAL A 625 -16.78 -36.99 -13.04
C VAL A 625 -17.66 -38.24 -13.37
N THR A 626 -17.14 -39.41 -13.10
CA THR A 626 -17.81 -40.69 -13.44
C THR A 626 -18.56 -41.31 -12.25
N LYS A 627 -18.24 -40.91 -11.01
CA LYS A 627 -18.88 -41.38 -9.80
C LYS A 627 -19.56 -40.23 -9.06
N SER A 628 -20.81 -40.42 -8.71
CA SER A 628 -21.56 -39.55 -7.79
C SER A 628 -21.70 -40.28 -6.46
N ASN A 629 -21.10 -39.78 -5.41
CA ASN A 629 -21.14 -40.38 -4.07
C ASN A 629 -22.35 -39.85 -3.24
N GLY A 630 -23.21 -39.02 -3.80
CA GLY A 630 -24.37 -38.42 -3.10
C GLY A 630 -25.32 -39.44 -2.53
N LEU A 631 -25.67 -40.48 -3.29
CA LEU A 631 -26.56 -41.57 -2.81
C LEU A 631 -25.88 -42.40 -1.70
N GLU A 632 -24.56 -42.68 -1.84
CA GLU A 632 -23.82 -43.41 -0.83
C GLU A 632 -23.72 -42.59 0.49
N LEU A 633 -23.57 -41.26 0.39
CA LEU A 633 -23.60 -40.38 1.56
C LEU A 633 -24.98 -40.38 2.22
N MET A 634 -26.07 -40.31 1.47
CA MET A 634 -27.41 -40.41 2.03
C MET A 634 -27.63 -41.73 2.78
N ARG A 635 -27.14 -42.85 2.21
CA ARG A 635 -27.19 -44.17 2.88
C ARG A 635 -26.31 -44.19 4.13
N SER A 636 -25.15 -43.53 4.14
CA SER A 636 -24.25 -43.51 5.29
C SER A 636 -24.80 -42.75 6.51
N VAL A 637 -25.72 -41.80 6.29
CA VAL A 637 -26.46 -41.08 7.36
C VAL A 637 -27.81 -41.72 7.72
N GLY A 638 -28.10 -42.89 7.15
CA GLY A 638 -29.29 -43.68 7.49
C GLY A 638 -30.56 -43.37 6.67
N LEU A 639 -30.40 -42.68 5.53
CA LEU A 639 -31.51 -42.51 4.58
C LEU A 639 -31.56 -43.70 3.63
N ASP A 640 -32.70 -44.40 3.61
CA ASP A 640 -32.96 -45.48 2.68
C ASP A 640 -33.34 -44.92 1.29
N VAL A 641 -32.35 -44.74 0.42
CA VAL A 641 -32.48 -44.21 -0.95
C VAL A 641 -31.74 -45.06 -1.96
#